data_e8c646eff3d7008f8b396c1db8f3d6fc
#
_entry.id   e8c646eff3d7008f8b396c1db8f3d6fc
#
_cell.length_a   1.000
_cell.length_b   1.000
_cell.length_c   1.000
_cell.angle_alpha   90.00
_cell.angle_beta   90.00
_cell.angle_gamma   90.00
#
_symmetry.space_group_name_H-M   'P 1'
#
loop_
_entity.id
_entity.type
_entity.pdbx_description
1 polymer ?
#
loop_
_entity_poly.entity_id
_entity_poly.type
_entity_poly.pdbx_seq_one_letter_code
_entity_poly.pdbx_strand_id
1 'polypeptide(L)'
;MVIGGGLLQVPVIQTAQKMGLRVIVTDYNPNALGMKYADIPIVMSTRDIEGSVRVAKKQHEITPISGVLTVGTDASATVAAVANALNLPGIKFEDAIAATNKIKMRTRFFEHGVPSPHFFPVWSLSDAKKACKVLGFPVVIKPSDNMGARGVVRIDNKNQIADAFAFAKSASPSGELIIEEFMEGHELSIDAVVFNGEVTFTGIADRVIEYPPHFVETGHTMPSQLPKEMQDSACEVMKAGIKALGIHLGCAKGDIKITKDGPKIGELAARLSGGFMSAYTYPLSTGVNLMRAAIEIALGQEPGNLEPLYNRVSIERAIITRPGIVKKICCVEEALKIPGIAEIFINVKPGDKVKKPTSNVEKAGHIIAVADTLEEAEDAVRKCKEMINIEICDESELSMDTINISARERLRKVCYVCKQCNGKDCASGVPGMGGAGSGASFKRNSEALLNYKINTRVIHDVTNPDTSSSLFGIHLSFPVMAAPITGAVTNLGGAIDELDYNIAVVKGCMDAGTIAFLGDGADPEKYKIAMEALHQFGGMGIPIFKPRANNDEIIKRIKAAEEAGAVAVGMDIDAIVFKTMELKHQAVKPKSLSELKSILSSTHLPFILKGIMNPRDAAMAVEAGAHALVVSNHGGRVLDEMVGTMDVLEDIVREVRGHIHILIDGGFRTGVDILKALALGAEYVLIGRPVAIAAVGMGSEAVAYYLKTLQAELKKAMILTGCATINDITSDIVRKIHHNSYQPLEIR
;
A
#
# COMPACT_ATOMS: atom_id res chain seq x y z
N MET A 1 0.34 -7.42 -26.29
CA MET A 1 0.95 -6.92 -25.06
C MET A 1 0.09 -5.81 -24.47
N VAL A 2 -0.25 -5.88 -23.18
CA VAL A 2 -1.03 -4.86 -22.46
C VAL A 2 -0.09 -4.13 -21.48
N ILE A 3 0.01 -2.82 -21.57
CA ILE A 3 0.78 -1.97 -20.67
C ILE A 3 -0.13 -1.51 -19.55
N GLY A 4 0.15 -1.96 -18.34
CA GLY A 4 -0.67 -1.82 -17.13
C GLY A 4 -1.46 -3.09 -16.82
N GLY A 5 -1.53 -3.46 -15.53
CA GLY A 5 -2.19 -4.65 -15.01
C GLY A 5 -3.20 -4.38 -13.89
N GLY A 6 -3.67 -3.13 -13.72
CA GLY A 6 -4.66 -2.79 -12.71
C GLY A 6 -6.07 -3.31 -13.04
N LEU A 7 -7.04 -2.97 -12.17
CA LEU A 7 -8.44 -3.40 -12.30
C LEU A 7 -9.05 -3.04 -13.67
N LEU A 8 -8.77 -1.84 -14.19
CA LEU A 8 -9.33 -1.36 -15.47
C LEU A 8 -8.75 -2.06 -16.71
N GLN A 9 -7.63 -2.77 -16.58
CA GLN A 9 -7.05 -3.55 -17.67
C GLN A 9 -7.55 -5.00 -17.71
N VAL A 10 -8.17 -5.52 -16.65
CA VAL A 10 -8.69 -6.89 -16.60
C VAL A 10 -9.66 -7.18 -17.77
N PRO A 11 -10.63 -6.31 -18.10
CA PRO A 11 -11.54 -6.56 -19.22
C PRO A 11 -10.84 -6.72 -20.58
N VAL A 12 -9.82 -5.92 -20.89
CA VAL A 12 -9.09 -6.05 -22.16
C VAL A 12 -8.20 -7.29 -22.19
N ILE A 13 -7.61 -7.70 -21.07
CA ILE A 13 -6.83 -8.93 -20.95
C ILE A 13 -7.74 -10.14 -21.23
N GLN A 14 -8.87 -10.20 -20.55
CA GLN A 14 -9.84 -11.30 -20.71
C GLN A 14 -10.46 -11.33 -22.13
N THR A 15 -10.73 -10.15 -22.71
CA THR A 15 -11.23 -10.07 -24.09
C THR A 15 -10.19 -10.60 -25.08
N ALA A 16 -8.92 -10.24 -24.93
CA ALA A 16 -7.85 -10.75 -25.79
C ALA A 16 -7.72 -12.29 -25.68
N GLN A 17 -7.81 -12.84 -24.48
CA GLN A 17 -7.79 -14.30 -24.27
C GLN A 17 -8.99 -14.99 -24.92
N LYS A 18 -10.19 -14.41 -24.81
CA LYS A 18 -11.40 -14.91 -25.51
C LYS A 18 -11.28 -14.86 -27.04
N MET A 19 -10.46 -13.96 -27.58
CA MET A 19 -10.10 -13.89 -28.99
C MET A 19 -9.01 -14.90 -29.40
N GLY A 20 -8.53 -15.74 -28.47
CA GLY A 20 -7.48 -16.74 -28.70
C GLY A 20 -6.06 -16.18 -28.69
N LEU A 21 -5.85 -14.97 -28.17
CA LEU A 21 -4.54 -14.34 -28.08
C LEU A 21 -3.86 -14.67 -26.76
N ARG A 22 -2.54 -14.91 -26.79
CA ARG A 22 -1.71 -14.95 -25.59
C ARG A 22 -1.39 -13.52 -25.14
N VAL A 23 -1.57 -13.24 -23.85
CA VAL A 23 -1.48 -11.88 -23.34
C VAL A 23 -0.24 -11.72 -22.44
N ILE A 24 0.64 -10.81 -22.84
CA ILE A 24 1.73 -10.30 -22.02
C ILE A 24 1.18 -9.08 -21.27
N VAL A 25 1.34 -9.03 -19.94
CA VAL A 25 0.94 -7.87 -19.12
C VAL A 25 2.15 -7.32 -18.40
N THR A 26 2.32 -6.00 -18.42
CA THR A 26 3.36 -5.31 -17.65
C THR A 26 2.74 -4.42 -16.59
N ASP A 27 3.20 -4.54 -15.35
CA ASP A 27 2.88 -3.62 -14.27
C ASP A 27 4.06 -3.54 -13.29
N TYR A 28 4.23 -2.41 -12.59
CA TYR A 28 5.25 -2.31 -11.54
C TYR A 28 4.90 -3.16 -10.32
N ASN A 29 3.60 -3.35 -10.07
CA ASN A 29 3.08 -4.18 -8.99
C ASN A 29 2.87 -5.62 -9.46
N PRO A 30 3.69 -6.59 -9.00
CA PRO A 30 3.54 -7.99 -9.39
C PRO A 30 2.20 -8.61 -8.96
N ASN A 31 1.52 -8.01 -7.97
CA ASN A 31 0.24 -8.44 -7.44
C ASN A 31 -0.95 -7.68 -8.05
N ALA A 32 -0.74 -6.80 -9.03
CA ALA A 32 -1.83 -6.14 -9.73
C ALA A 32 -2.81 -7.17 -10.29
N LEU A 33 -4.10 -6.86 -10.24
CA LEU A 33 -5.16 -7.85 -10.56
C LEU A 33 -5.00 -8.44 -11.96
N GLY A 34 -4.64 -7.63 -12.95
CA GLY A 34 -4.41 -8.07 -14.33
C GLY A 34 -3.20 -8.99 -14.50
N MET A 35 -2.19 -8.89 -13.62
CA MET A 35 -1.03 -9.78 -13.64
C MET A 35 -1.42 -11.24 -13.35
N LYS A 36 -2.48 -11.44 -12.55
CA LYS A 36 -3.01 -12.79 -12.23
C LYS A 36 -3.68 -13.45 -13.43
N TYR A 37 -4.17 -12.66 -14.39
CA TYR A 37 -4.80 -13.16 -15.62
C TYR A 37 -3.83 -13.25 -16.80
N ALA A 38 -2.63 -12.68 -16.69
CA ALA A 38 -1.65 -12.67 -17.77
C ALA A 38 -1.12 -14.09 -18.08
N ASP A 39 -0.98 -14.41 -19.38
CA ASP A 39 -0.24 -15.60 -19.80
C ASP A 39 1.28 -15.44 -19.55
N ILE A 40 1.76 -14.19 -19.66
CA ILE A 40 3.17 -13.82 -19.40
C ILE A 40 3.16 -12.50 -18.59
N PRO A 41 3.19 -12.58 -17.24
CA PRO A 41 3.32 -11.38 -16.42
C PRO A 41 4.77 -10.91 -16.37
N ILE A 42 5.00 -9.60 -16.52
CA ILE A 42 6.32 -8.98 -16.49
C ILE A 42 6.29 -7.77 -15.53
N VAL A 43 7.11 -7.81 -14.50
CA VAL A 43 7.23 -6.69 -13.57
C VAL A 43 8.02 -5.56 -14.21
N MET A 44 7.34 -4.48 -14.56
CA MET A 44 7.91 -3.32 -15.25
C MET A 44 7.01 -2.09 -15.04
N SER A 45 7.60 -0.95 -14.70
CA SER A 45 6.83 0.29 -14.59
C SER A 45 6.25 0.70 -15.95
N THR A 46 4.98 1.06 -15.98
CA THR A 46 4.33 1.60 -17.20
C THR A 46 4.95 2.93 -17.67
N ARG A 47 5.76 3.58 -16.85
CA ARG A 47 6.47 4.83 -17.14
C ARG A 47 7.94 4.60 -17.56
N ASP A 48 8.48 3.39 -17.37
CA ASP A 48 9.82 3.04 -17.87
C ASP A 48 9.74 2.65 -19.35
N ILE A 49 9.82 3.66 -20.20
CA ILE A 49 9.70 3.51 -21.65
C ILE A 49 10.83 2.66 -22.22
N GLU A 50 12.09 2.95 -21.84
CA GLU A 50 13.26 2.24 -22.34
C GLU A 50 13.28 0.78 -21.87
N GLY A 51 12.97 0.55 -20.58
CA GLY A 51 12.84 -0.79 -20.03
C GLY A 51 11.75 -1.60 -20.73
N SER A 52 10.58 -0.99 -20.98
CA SER A 52 9.46 -1.62 -21.68
C SER A 52 9.82 -2.01 -23.12
N VAL A 53 10.51 -1.13 -23.86
CA VAL A 53 10.99 -1.41 -25.21
C VAL A 53 12.01 -2.56 -25.21
N ARG A 54 12.97 -2.54 -24.27
CA ARG A 54 14.01 -3.58 -24.14
C ARG A 54 13.37 -4.96 -23.85
N VAL A 55 12.44 -5.01 -22.92
CA VAL A 55 11.74 -6.24 -22.54
C VAL A 55 10.85 -6.74 -23.68
N ALA A 56 10.12 -5.83 -24.37
CA ALA A 56 9.27 -6.18 -25.50
C ALA A 56 10.08 -6.78 -26.66
N LYS A 57 11.24 -6.20 -27.02
CA LYS A 57 12.15 -6.76 -28.03
C LYS A 57 12.62 -8.17 -27.68
N LYS A 58 13.10 -8.38 -26.44
CA LYS A 58 13.52 -9.69 -25.96
C LYS A 58 12.38 -10.72 -26.01
N GLN A 59 11.18 -10.32 -25.62
CA GLN A 59 10.02 -11.20 -25.64
C GLN A 59 9.56 -11.49 -27.09
N HIS A 60 9.65 -10.50 -27.99
CA HIS A 60 9.31 -10.64 -29.40
C HIS A 60 10.21 -11.65 -30.14
N GLU A 61 11.49 -11.76 -29.74
CA GLU A 61 12.43 -12.79 -30.26
C GLU A 61 12.01 -14.20 -29.84
N ILE A 62 11.41 -14.36 -28.63
CA ILE A 62 10.95 -15.67 -28.12
C ILE A 62 9.59 -16.03 -28.71
N THR A 63 8.67 -15.08 -28.71
CA THR A 63 7.31 -15.23 -29.22
C THR A 63 6.88 -13.89 -29.81
N PRO A 64 6.61 -13.81 -31.13
CA PRO A 64 6.25 -12.57 -31.79
C PRO A 64 5.07 -11.86 -31.12
N ILE A 65 5.25 -10.58 -30.80
CA ILE A 65 4.20 -9.69 -30.32
C ILE A 65 3.51 -9.12 -31.56
N SER A 66 2.18 -9.23 -31.64
CA SER A 66 1.40 -8.77 -32.78
C SER A 66 0.72 -7.42 -32.57
N GLY A 67 0.59 -6.97 -31.32
CA GLY A 67 -0.02 -5.69 -30.99
C GLY A 67 0.28 -5.25 -29.57
N VAL A 68 0.24 -3.92 -29.33
CA VAL A 68 0.48 -3.31 -28.02
C VAL A 68 -0.61 -2.26 -27.77
N LEU A 69 -1.20 -2.29 -26.57
CA LEU A 69 -2.22 -1.33 -26.17
C LEU A 69 -2.26 -1.09 -24.66
N THR A 70 -3.02 -0.08 -24.28
CA THR A 70 -3.40 0.19 -22.89
C THR A 70 -4.84 0.70 -22.82
N VAL A 71 -5.48 0.57 -21.67
CA VAL A 71 -6.83 1.09 -21.38
C VAL A 71 -6.82 1.72 -20.00
N GLY A 72 -7.46 2.88 -19.84
CA GLY A 72 -7.72 3.48 -18.52
C GLY A 72 -6.48 3.91 -17.73
N THR A 73 -5.28 3.85 -18.31
CA THR A 73 -4.05 4.37 -17.70
C THR A 73 -3.23 5.18 -18.69
N ASP A 74 -2.39 6.08 -18.17
CA ASP A 74 -1.65 7.06 -18.99
C ASP A 74 -0.28 6.50 -19.43
N ALA A 75 -0.35 5.43 -20.22
CA ALA A 75 0.81 4.73 -20.76
C ALA A 75 0.91 4.80 -22.30
N SER A 76 0.18 5.72 -22.93
CA SER A 76 0.15 5.85 -24.40
C SER A 76 1.54 6.07 -25.00
N ALA A 77 2.42 6.83 -24.33
CA ALA A 77 3.80 7.03 -24.75
C ALA A 77 4.60 5.72 -24.75
N THR A 78 4.45 4.90 -23.71
CA THR A 78 5.11 3.58 -23.62
C THR A 78 4.55 2.62 -24.67
N VAL A 79 3.23 2.61 -24.88
CA VAL A 79 2.57 1.83 -25.95
C VAL A 79 3.14 2.20 -27.31
N ALA A 80 3.19 3.50 -27.65
CA ALA A 80 3.72 3.98 -28.91
C ALA A 80 5.21 3.65 -29.10
N ALA A 81 6.03 3.83 -28.04
CA ALA A 81 7.45 3.50 -28.09
C ALA A 81 7.69 2.01 -28.39
N VAL A 82 6.95 1.11 -27.70
CA VAL A 82 7.05 -0.33 -27.94
C VAL A 82 6.55 -0.71 -29.33
N ALA A 83 5.38 -0.19 -29.77
CA ALA A 83 4.83 -0.45 -31.10
C ALA A 83 5.79 0.01 -32.20
N ASN A 84 6.32 1.23 -32.10
CA ASN A 84 7.27 1.76 -33.09
C ASN A 84 8.58 0.95 -33.11
N ALA A 85 9.11 0.52 -31.95
CA ALA A 85 10.33 -0.25 -31.84
C ALA A 85 10.22 -1.69 -32.41
N LEU A 86 9.01 -2.21 -32.53
CA LEU A 86 8.67 -3.53 -33.07
C LEU A 86 8.03 -3.46 -34.47
N ASN A 87 7.90 -2.27 -35.07
CA ASN A 87 7.19 -2.01 -36.33
C ASN A 87 5.73 -2.53 -36.32
N LEU A 88 5.05 -2.37 -35.19
CA LEU A 88 3.64 -2.74 -35.02
C LEU A 88 2.70 -1.54 -35.29
N PRO A 89 1.41 -1.79 -35.55
CA PRO A 89 0.41 -0.73 -35.69
C PRO A 89 0.37 0.16 -34.44
N GLY A 90 0.27 1.48 -34.66
CA GLY A 90 0.21 2.47 -33.59
C GLY A 90 0.50 3.89 -34.07
N ILE A 91 0.38 4.86 -33.18
CA ILE A 91 0.73 6.25 -33.44
C ILE A 91 2.24 6.50 -33.26
N LYS A 92 2.73 7.62 -33.77
CA LYS A 92 4.12 8.03 -33.55
C LYS A 92 4.36 8.34 -32.08
N PHE A 93 5.59 8.10 -31.63
CA PHE A 93 5.98 8.34 -30.24
C PHE A 93 5.79 9.80 -29.82
N GLU A 94 6.18 10.76 -30.66
CA GLU A 94 5.97 12.19 -30.39
C GLU A 94 4.49 12.60 -30.27
N ASP A 95 3.60 11.94 -31.00
CA ASP A 95 2.14 12.18 -30.94
C ASP A 95 1.57 11.64 -29.63
N ALA A 96 2.03 10.46 -29.20
CA ALA A 96 1.67 9.90 -27.90
C ALA A 96 2.16 10.77 -26.74
N ILE A 97 3.39 11.30 -26.83
CA ILE A 97 3.92 12.27 -25.83
C ILE A 97 3.05 13.54 -25.81
N ALA A 98 2.61 14.06 -26.94
CA ALA A 98 1.73 15.23 -26.97
C ALA A 98 0.34 14.91 -26.35
N ALA A 99 -0.16 13.69 -26.49
CA ALA A 99 -1.40 13.24 -25.88
C ALA A 99 -1.28 12.95 -24.36
N THR A 100 -0.07 12.87 -23.81
CA THR A 100 0.16 12.61 -22.35
C THR A 100 0.69 13.81 -21.59
N ASN A 101 1.31 14.80 -22.24
CA ASN A 101 1.80 16.03 -21.63
C ASN A 101 0.89 17.21 -21.96
N LYS A 102 0.26 17.78 -20.93
CA LYS A 102 -0.75 18.84 -21.11
C LYS A 102 -0.20 20.14 -21.74
N ILE A 103 1.06 20.47 -21.50
CA ILE A 103 1.69 21.64 -22.13
C ILE A 103 1.81 21.40 -23.64
N LYS A 104 2.35 20.26 -24.04
CA LYS A 104 2.49 19.91 -25.47
C LYS A 104 1.13 19.76 -26.15
N MET A 105 0.15 19.18 -25.47
CA MET A 105 -1.23 19.05 -25.94
C MET A 105 -1.83 20.44 -26.24
N ARG A 106 -1.74 21.36 -25.30
CA ARG A 106 -2.25 22.75 -25.46
C ARG A 106 -1.54 23.49 -26.58
N THR A 107 -0.21 23.33 -26.69
CA THR A 107 0.57 23.93 -27.78
C THR A 107 0.06 23.47 -29.15
N ARG A 108 -0.13 22.16 -29.36
CA ARG A 108 -0.69 21.62 -30.60
C ARG A 108 -2.12 22.10 -30.86
N PHE A 109 -2.97 22.18 -29.83
CA PHE A 109 -4.32 22.70 -29.99
C PHE A 109 -4.32 24.16 -30.43
N PHE A 110 -3.47 24.99 -29.83
CA PHE A 110 -3.30 26.38 -30.21
C PHE A 110 -2.83 26.53 -31.67
N GLU A 111 -1.79 25.77 -32.05
CA GLU A 111 -1.23 25.78 -33.43
C GLU A 111 -2.24 25.36 -34.49
N HIS A 112 -3.21 24.50 -34.15
CA HIS A 112 -4.22 24.01 -35.07
C HIS A 112 -5.61 24.66 -34.90
N GLY A 113 -5.73 25.68 -34.07
CA GLY A 113 -6.98 26.38 -33.82
C GLY A 113 -8.07 25.53 -33.15
N VAL A 114 -7.67 24.52 -32.34
CA VAL A 114 -8.61 23.67 -31.61
C VAL A 114 -9.06 24.39 -30.32
N PRO A 115 -10.39 24.52 -30.07
CA PRO A 115 -10.90 25.18 -28.88
C PRO A 115 -10.44 24.47 -27.59
N SER A 116 -9.68 25.19 -26.78
CA SER A 116 -9.14 24.74 -25.50
C SER A 116 -8.89 25.94 -24.58
N PRO A 117 -8.67 25.76 -23.26
CA PRO A 117 -8.42 26.89 -22.36
C PRO A 117 -7.11 27.60 -22.67
N HIS A 118 -7.07 28.90 -22.46
CA HIS A 118 -5.82 29.66 -22.42
C HIS A 118 -4.93 29.15 -21.27
N PHE A 119 -3.62 29.06 -21.50
CA PHE A 119 -2.72 28.40 -20.58
C PHE A 119 -1.33 29.03 -20.49
N PHE A 120 -0.64 28.75 -19.40
CA PHE A 120 0.77 29.06 -19.20
C PHE A 120 1.50 27.90 -18.57
N PRO A 121 2.66 27.46 -19.12
CA PRO A 121 3.57 26.55 -18.42
C PRO A 121 4.13 27.23 -17.17
N VAL A 122 4.34 26.44 -16.10
CA VAL A 122 4.79 26.95 -14.79
C VAL A 122 5.82 26.02 -14.18
N TRP A 123 6.98 26.56 -13.84
CA TRP A 123 8.08 25.82 -13.19
C TRP A 123 8.39 26.35 -11.79
N SER A 124 8.01 27.60 -11.50
CA SER A 124 8.26 28.29 -10.24
C SER A 124 7.00 28.99 -9.71
N LEU A 125 6.99 29.28 -8.40
CA LEU A 125 5.93 30.09 -7.79
C LEU A 125 5.85 31.50 -8.42
N SER A 126 6.97 32.04 -8.90
CA SER A 126 6.99 33.32 -9.62
C SER A 126 6.23 33.25 -10.94
N ASP A 127 6.41 32.15 -11.70
CA ASP A 127 5.69 31.94 -12.96
C ASP A 127 4.19 31.74 -12.70
N ALA A 128 3.83 31.00 -11.63
CA ALA A 128 2.44 30.83 -11.24
C ALA A 128 1.74 32.18 -10.94
N LYS A 129 2.41 33.06 -10.20
CA LYS A 129 1.89 34.41 -9.92
C LYS A 129 1.73 35.27 -11.19
N LYS A 130 2.67 35.17 -12.14
CA LYS A 130 2.57 35.86 -13.44
C LYS A 130 1.41 35.32 -14.28
N ALA A 131 1.29 34.01 -14.39
CA ALA A 131 0.21 33.33 -15.12
C ALA A 131 -1.17 33.74 -14.58
N CYS A 132 -1.38 33.67 -13.26
CA CYS A 132 -2.62 34.09 -12.62
C CYS A 132 -2.94 35.58 -12.85
N LYS A 133 -1.91 36.44 -12.88
CA LYS A 133 -2.11 37.86 -13.16
C LYS A 133 -2.58 38.13 -14.60
N VAL A 134 -2.11 37.32 -15.55
CA VAL A 134 -2.48 37.48 -16.99
C VAL A 134 -3.87 36.86 -17.25
N LEU A 135 -4.15 35.65 -16.75
CA LEU A 135 -5.42 34.96 -16.98
C LEU A 135 -6.59 35.55 -16.19
N GLY A 136 -6.31 36.20 -15.03
CA GLY A 136 -7.35 36.53 -14.06
C GLY A 136 -7.79 35.31 -13.23
N PHE A 137 -8.78 35.51 -12.36
CA PHE A 137 -9.37 34.44 -11.54
C PHE A 137 -10.84 34.19 -11.94
N PRO A 138 -11.34 32.95 -11.80
CA PRO A 138 -10.64 31.77 -11.32
C PRO A 138 -9.73 31.11 -12.38
N VAL A 139 -8.69 30.41 -11.92
CA VAL A 139 -7.80 29.59 -12.76
C VAL A 139 -7.66 28.18 -12.17
N VAL A 140 -7.11 27.25 -12.97
CA VAL A 140 -6.79 25.89 -12.51
C VAL A 140 -5.29 25.65 -12.65
N ILE A 141 -4.65 25.19 -11.59
CA ILE A 141 -3.28 24.68 -11.61
C ILE A 141 -3.29 23.16 -11.58
N LYS A 142 -2.44 22.51 -12.38
CA LYS A 142 -2.35 21.05 -12.45
C LYS A 142 -0.96 20.59 -12.93
N PRO A 143 -0.51 19.34 -12.57
CA PRO A 143 0.64 18.70 -13.18
C PRO A 143 0.47 18.56 -14.69
N SER A 144 1.55 18.76 -15.46
CA SER A 144 1.52 18.56 -16.92
C SER A 144 1.44 17.09 -17.30
N ASP A 145 1.89 16.19 -16.43
CA ASP A 145 2.20 14.78 -16.67
C ASP A 145 1.57 13.80 -15.65
N ASN A 146 0.45 14.18 -15.04
CA ASN A 146 -0.31 13.30 -14.15
C ASN A 146 -1.80 13.22 -14.55
N MET A 147 -2.49 12.18 -14.07
CA MET A 147 -3.88 11.85 -14.39
C MET A 147 -4.73 11.67 -13.12
N GLY A 148 -6.07 11.46 -13.30
CA GLY A 148 -6.98 11.14 -12.21
C GLY A 148 -7.17 12.28 -11.21
N ALA A 149 -7.15 13.52 -11.68
CA ALA A 149 -7.29 14.76 -10.91
C ALA A 149 -6.24 14.92 -9.78
N ARG A 150 -5.15 14.14 -9.79
CA ARG A 150 -4.06 14.28 -8.81
C ARG A 150 -3.33 15.61 -8.98
N GLY A 151 -3.32 16.42 -7.93
CA GLY A 151 -2.68 17.72 -7.93
C GLY A 151 -3.43 18.81 -8.70
N VAL A 152 -4.69 18.60 -9.05
CA VAL A 152 -5.54 19.59 -9.75
C VAL A 152 -6.28 20.44 -8.73
N VAL A 153 -6.12 21.76 -8.81
CA VAL A 153 -6.71 22.71 -7.84
C VAL A 153 -7.20 23.96 -8.56
N ARG A 154 -8.41 24.39 -8.24
CA ARG A 154 -8.95 25.71 -8.60
C ARG A 154 -8.40 26.78 -7.66
N ILE A 155 -7.99 27.91 -8.23
CA ILE A 155 -7.49 29.07 -7.53
C ILE A 155 -8.46 30.23 -7.80
N ASP A 156 -9.13 30.71 -6.76
CA ASP A 156 -10.13 31.79 -6.86
C ASP A 156 -9.54 33.17 -6.55
N ASN A 157 -8.39 33.23 -5.90
CA ASN A 157 -7.74 34.48 -5.53
C ASN A 157 -6.24 34.33 -5.29
N LYS A 158 -5.52 35.47 -5.23
CA LYS A 158 -4.06 35.53 -5.08
C LYS A 158 -3.49 34.85 -3.83
N ASN A 159 -4.26 34.75 -2.75
CA ASN A 159 -3.78 34.19 -1.48
C ASN A 159 -3.63 32.66 -1.55
N GLN A 160 -4.37 32.00 -2.45
CA GLN A 160 -4.36 30.56 -2.63
C GLN A 160 -3.21 30.04 -3.52
N ILE A 161 -2.49 30.94 -4.25
CA ILE A 161 -1.50 30.54 -5.27
C ILE A 161 -0.38 29.69 -4.67
N ALA A 162 0.16 30.07 -3.51
CA ALA A 162 1.33 29.39 -2.92
C ALA A 162 0.99 27.93 -2.51
N ASP A 163 -0.14 27.74 -1.84
CA ASP A 163 -0.58 26.42 -1.37
C ASP A 163 -0.98 25.53 -2.54
N ALA A 164 -1.72 26.09 -3.52
CA ALA A 164 -2.10 25.37 -4.73
C ALA A 164 -0.87 24.95 -5.57
N PHE A 165 0.13 25.84 -5.70
CA PHE A 165 1.39 25.51 -6.37
C PHE A 165 2.14 24.37 -5.65
N ALA A 166 2.29 24.45 -4.32
CA ALA A 166 2.94 23.40 -3.52
C ALA A 166 2.21 22.06 -3.66
N PHE A 167 0.88 22.07 -3.58
CA PHE A 167 0.06 20.86 -3.74
C PHE A 167 0.21 20.26 -5.14
N ALA A 168 0.08 21.05 -6.21
CA ALA A 168 0.25 20.57 -7.58
C ALA A 168 1.68 20.05 -7.84
N LYS A 169 2.69 20.75 -7.30
CA LYS A 169 4.12 20.39 -7.43
C LYS A 169 4.42 19.05 -6.78
N SER A 170 3.85 18.77 -5.60
CA SER A 170 4.02 17.50 -4.90
C SER A 170 3.44 16.30 -5.65
N ALA A 171 2.47 16.54 -6.53
CA ALA A 171 1.82 15.51 -7.35
C ALA A 171 2.43 15.37 -8.76
N SER A 172 3.39 16.21 -9.17
CA SER A 172 3.99 16.19 -10.50
C SER A 172 5.24 15.31 -10.55
N PRO A 173 5.28 14.25 -11.36
CA PRO A 173 6.47 13.43 -11.55
C PRO A 173 7.66 14.17 -12.13
N SER A 174 7.45 15.02 -13.15
CA SER A 174 8.51 15.86 -13.76
C SER A 174 8.78 17.15 -12.99
N GLY A 175 7.84 17.55 -12.15
CA GLY A 175 7.82 18.86 -11.54
C GLY A 175 7.34 19.99 -12.45
N GLU A 176 6.90 19.72 -13.69
CA GLU A 176 6.28 20.67 -14.60
C GLU A 176 4.80 20.86 -14.28
N LEU A 177 4.35 22.10 -14.24
CA LEU A 177 2.96 22.45 -14.00
C LEU A 177 2.40 23.29 -15.15
N ILE A 178 1.07 23.33 -15.23
CA ILE A 178 0.33 24.20 -16.13
C ILE A 178 -0.74 24.95 -15.37
N ILE A 179 -0.92 26.25 -15.65
CA ILE A 179 -2.06 27.04 -15.19
C ILE A 179 -2.93 27.37 -16.39
N GLU A 180 -4.24 27.14 -16.25
CA GLU A 180 -5.23 27.35 -17.30
C GLU A 180 -6.38 28.22 -16.79
N GLU A 181 -7.08 28.91 -17.69
CA GLU A 181 -8.36 29.53 -17.36
C GLU A 181 -9.35 28.48 -16.83
N PHE A 182 -10.14 28.84 -15.84
CA PHE A 182 -11.20 27.94 -15.38
C PHE A 182 -12.36 27.96 -16.38
N MET A 183 -12.67 26.81 -16.93
CA MET A 183 -13.83 26.64 -17.83
C MET A 183 -15.07 26.31 -17.00
N GLU A 184 -16.10 27.12 -17.12
CA GLU A 184 -17.42 26.85 -16.53
C GLU A 184 -18.34 26.21 -17.55
N GLY A 185 -19.13 25.21 -17.12
CA GLY A 185 -20.10 24.54 -17.97
C GLY A 185 -20.22 23.02 -17.70
N HIS A 186 -21.09 22.37 -18.41
CA HIS A 186 -21.31 20.91 -18.34
C HIS A 186 -20.12 20.14 -18.90
N GLU A 187 -19.75 19.02 -18.28
CA GLU A 187 -18.57 18.25 -18.68
C GLU A 187 -18.94 16.90 -19.23
N LEU A 188 -18.46 16.60 -20.43
CA LEU A 188 -18.62 15.33 -21.14
C LEU A 188 -17.33 14.55 -21.12
N SER A 189 -17.42 13.22 -21.01
CA SER A 189 -16.37 12.28 -21.38
C SER A 189 -16.80 11.57 -22.67
N ILE A 190 -15.93 11.62 -23.68
CA ILE A 190 -16.24 11.08 -25.00
C ILE A 190 -15.17 10.06 -25.38
N ASP A 191 -15.57 8.83 -25.73
CA ASP A 191 -14.72 7.82 -26.33
C ASP A 191 -14.87 7.80 -27.83
N ALA A 192 -13.76 7.62 -28.54
CA ALA A 192 -13.73 7.42 -30.00
C ALA A 192 -12.75 6.31 -30.36
N VAL A 193 -13.09 5.59 -31.42
CA VAL A 193 -12.24 4.63 -32.13
C VAL A 193 -11.70 5.30 -33.35
N VAL A 194 -10.41 5.17 -33.63
CA VAL A 194 -9.76 5.79 -34.80
C VAL A 194 -9.05 4.72 -35.62
N PHE A 195 -9.44 4.58 -36.88
CA PHE A 195 -8.81 3.65 -37.79
C PHE A 195 -8.49 4.34 -39.12
N ASN A 196 -7.22 4.34 -39.52
CA ASN A 196 -6.72 5.01 -40.73
C ASN A 196 -7.15 6.49 -40.85
N GLY A 197 -7.25 7.19 -39.70
CA GLY A 197 -7.65 8.60 -39.63
C GLY A 197 -9.16 8.85 -39.58
N GLU A 198 -9.99 7.84 -39.86
CA GLU A 198 -11.43 7.91 -39.68
C GLU A 198 -11.79 7.76 -38.18
N VAL A 199 -12.64 8.67 -37.71
CA VAL A 199 -13.03 8.76 -36.27
C VAL A 199 -14.49 8.31 -36.14
N THR A 200 -14.71 7.27 -35.34
CA THR A 200 -16.04 6.80 -34.95
C THR A 200 -16.23 7.08 -33.45
N PHE A 201 -17.17 7.95 -33.12
CA PHE A 201 -17.53 8.22 -31.72
C PHE A 201 -18.40 7.08 -31.20
N THR A 202 -17.98 6.52 -30.08
CA THR A 202 -18.61 5.33 -29.51
C THR A 202 -19.40 5.62 -28.25
N GLY A 203 -18.91 6.46 -27.34
CA GLY A 203 -19.58 6.76 -26.08
C GLY A 203 -19.50 8.23 -25.71
N ILE A 204 -20.64 8.82 -25.32
CA ILE A 204 -20.72 10.18 -24.78
C ILE A 204 -21.41 10.10 -23.42
N ALA A 205 -20.69 10.42 -22.36
CA ALA A 205 -21.20 10.39 -20.99
C ALA A 205 -21.14 11.75 -20.33
N ASP A 206 -22.15 12.07 -19.53
CA ASP A 206 -22.11 13.20 -18.61
C ASP A 206 -21.26 12.87 -17.42
N ARG A 207 -20.32 13.76 -17.04
CA ARG A 207 -19.46 13.59 -15.86
C ARG A 207 -20.03 14.35 -14.66
N VAL A 208 -20.00 13.72 -13.49
CA VAL A 208 -20.33 14.33 -12.22
C VAL A 208 -19.03 14.67 -11.50
N ILE A 209 -18.73 15.96 -11.37
CA ILE A 209 -17.50 16.49 -10.75
C ILE A 209 -17.87 17.25 -9.48
N GLU A 210 -17.29 16.86 -8.35
CA GLU A 210 -17.59 17.39 -7.02
C GLU A 210 -16.30 17.73 -6.24
N TYR A 211 -16.46 18.13 -4.97
CA TYR A 211 -15.40 18.42 -4.00
C TYR A 211 -14.48 19.61 -4.35
N PRO A 212 -15.01 20.80 -4.72
CA PRO A 212 -14.18 21.97 -4.92
C PRO A 212 -13.36 22.32 -3.65
N PRO A 213 -12.13 22.85 -3.79
CA PRO A 213 -11.48 23.32 -5.02
C PRO A 213 -10.84 22.19 -5.87
N HIS A 214 -11.01 20.93 -5.49
CA HIS A 214 -10.56 19.76 -6.24
C HIS A 214 -11.63 19.33 -7.25
N PHE A 215 -11.23 18.56 -8.26
CA PHE A 215 -12.10 18.12 -9.34
C PHE A 215 -12.25 16.59 -9.29
N VAL A 216 -12.93 16.12 -8.23
CA VAL A 216 -13.16 14.67 -8.05
C VAL A 216 -14.35 14.23 -8.89
N GLU A 217 -14.12 13.34 -9.82
CA GLU A 217 -15.19 12.69 -10.56
C GLU A 217 -15.87 11.67 -9.66
N THR A 218 -17.13 11.93 -9.30
CA THR A 218 -17.93 11.06 -8.43
C THR A 218 -18.88 10.17 -9.20
N GLY A 219 -18.91 10.29 -10.52
CA GLY A 219 -19.70 9.42 -11.38
C GLY A 219 -19.78 9.91 -12.81
N HIS A 220 -20.45 9.09 -13.65
CA HIS A 220 -20.86 9.46 -14.98
C HIS A 220 -22.17 8.78 -15.36
N THR A 221 -22.87 9.35 -16.34
CA THR A 221 -24.15 8.86 -16.88
C THR A 221 -23.99 8.64 -18.39
N MET A 222 -24.34 7.47 -18.86
CA MET A 222 -24.30 7.09 -20.29
C MET A 222 -25.67 6.52 -20.73
N PRO A 223 -26.19 6.96 -21.88
CA PRO A 223 -25.70 8.05 -22.72
C PRO A 223 -25.86 9.43 -22.07
N SER A 224 -25.16 10.43 -22.60
CA SER A 224 -25.32 11.83 -22.16
C SER A 224 -26.77 12.29 -22.30
N GLN A 225 -27.22 13.06 -21.31
CA GLN A 225 -28.57 13.64 -21.27
C GLN A 225 -28.64 15.02 -21.94
N LEU A 226 -27.52 15.54 -22.46
CA LEU A 226 -27.49 16.80 -23.20
C LEU A 226 -28.22 16.68 -24.56
N PRO A 227 -28.76 17.79 -25.09
CA PRO A 227 -29.30 17.84 -26.46
C PRO A 227 -28.30 17.36 -27.49
N LYS A 228 -28.80 16.63 -28.53
CA LYS A 228 -27.96 16.03 -29.56
C LYS A 228 -27.05 17.05 -30.28
N GLU A 229 -27.52 18.26 -30.51
CA GLU A 229 -26.75 19.33 -31.13
C GLU A 229 -25.50 19.71 -30.34
N MET A 230 -25.59 19.70 -28.97
CA MET A 230 -24.45 19.96 -28.10
C MET A 230 -23.47 18.80 -28.10
N GLN A 231 -23.98 17.56 -28.14
CA GLN A 231 -23.14 16.36 -28.23
C GLN A 231 -22.38 16.35 -29.57
N ASP A 232 -23.05 16.64 -30.70
CA ASP A 232 -22.45 16.68 -32.02
C ASP A 232 -21.39 17.78 -32.12
N SER A 233 -21.67 18.98 -31.56
CA SER A 233 -20.69 20.07 -31.50
C SER A 233 -19.45 19.68 -30.68
N ALA A 234 -19.61 18.95 -29.59
CA ALA A 234 -18.49 18.43 -28.79
C ALA A 234 -17.66 17.40 -29.55
N CYS A 235 -18.32 16.52 -30.33
CA CYS A 235 -17.66 15.54 -31.19
C CYS A 235 -16.81 16.21 -32.28
N GLU A 236 -17.30 17.26 -32.91
CA GLU A 236 -16.53 18.00 -33.93
C GLU A 236 -15.27 18.64 -33.34
N VAL A 237 -15.36 19.24 -32.17
CA VAL A 237 -14.18 19.79 -31.48
C VAL A 237 -13.21 18.68 -31.06
N MET A 238 -13.70 17.53 -30.60
CA MET A 238 -12.86 16.38 -30.29
C MET A 238 -12.17 15.83 -31.54
N LYS A 239 -12.87 15.72 -32.68
CA LYS A 239 -12.31 15.28 -33.94
C LYS A 239 -11.16 16.16 -34.41
N ALA A 240 -11.31 17.47 -34.27
CA ALA A 240 -10.24 18.43 -34.53
C ALA A 240 -9.03 18.21 -33.61
N GLY A 241 -9.27 17.96 -32.33
CA GLY A 241 -8.24 17.64 -31.35
C GLY A 241 -7.50 16.32 -31.63
N ILE A 242 -8.23 15.25 -32.00
CA ILE A 242 -7.66 13.97 -32.43
C ILE A 242 -6.69 14.17 -33.59
N LYS A 243 -7.12 14.93 -34.60
CA LYS A 243 -6.30 15.26 -35.78
C LYS A 243 -5.07 16.08 -35.41
N ALA A 244 -5.21 17.10 -34.54
CA ALA A 244 -4.12 17.96 -34.10
C ALA A 244 -3.05 17.19 -33.29
N LEU A 245 -3.45 16.16 -32.55
CA LEU A 245 -2.53 15.28 -31.81
C LEU A 245 -1.93 14.17 -32.67
N GLY A 246 -2.31 14.02 -33.95
CA GLY A 246 -1.78 12.98 -34.84
C GLY A 246 -2.29 11.57 -34.51
N ILE A 247 -3.41 11.45 -33.81
CA ILE A 247 -4.01 10.15 -33.49
C ILE A 247 -4.75 9.63 -34.72
N HIS A 248 -4.08 8.83 -35.55
CA HIS A 248 -4.63 8.28 -36.78
C HIS A 248 -4.97 6.78 -36.67
N LEU A 249 -4.55 6.13 -35.61
CA LEU A 249 -4.78 4.70 -35.31
C LEU A 249 -4.86 4.45 -33.82
N GLY A 250 -5.91 3.77 -33.37
CA GLY A 250 -6.09 3.43 -31.95
C GLY A 250 -7.41 3.93 -31.38
N CYS A 251 -7.39 4.44 -30.18
CA CYS A 251 -8.56 5.00 -29.52
C CYS A 251 -8.22 6.40 -28.95
N ALA A 252 -9.23 7.20 -28.74
CA ALA A 252 -9.11 8.51 -28.12
C ALA A 252 -10.19 8.71 -27.06
N LYS A 253 -9.83 9.34 -25.94
CA LYS A 253 -10.75 9.76 -24.89
C LYS A 253 -10.61 11.27 -24.69
N GLY A 254 -11.71 12.00 -24.80
CA GLY A 254 -11.75 13.44 -24.60
C GLY A 254 -12.60 13.84 -23.41
N ASP A 255 -12.10 14.75 -22.57
CA ASP A 255 -12.89 15.51 -21.61
C ASP A 255 -13.23 16.87 -22.23
N ILE A 256 -14.51 17.06 -22.53
CA ILE A 256 -15.01 18.24 -23.23
C ILE A 256 -15.92 19.04 -22.32
N LYS A 257 -15.64 20.33 -22.20
CA LYS A 257 -16.47 21.25 -21.42
C LYS A 257 -17.39 22.03 -22.36
N ILE A 258 -18.68 21.95 -22.14
CA ILE A 258 -19.68 22.76 -22.86
C ILE A 258 -19.77 24.11 -22.17
N THR A 259 -19.03 25.09 -22.66
CA THR A 259 -18.98 26.43 -22.10
C THR A 259 -20.02 27.35 -22.79
N LYS A 260 -20.22 28.53 -22.26
CA LYS A 260 -21.04 29.58 -22.91
C LYS A 260 -20.54 29.99 -24.31
N ASP A 261 -19.23 29.78 -24.57
CA ASP A 261 -18.57 30.12 -25.83
C ASP A 261 -18.47 28.90 -26.77
N GLY A 262 -19.14 27.81 -26.44
CA GLY A 262 -19.09 26.53 -27.15
C GLY A 262 -18.22 25.45 -26.45
N PRO A 263 -18.09 24.26 -27.05
CA PRO A 263 -17.30 23.18 -26.49
C PRO A 263 -15.79 23.47 -26.54
N LYS A 264 -15.07 23.18 -25.47
CA LYS A 264 -13.62 23.28 -25.36
C LYS A 264 -13.00 21.98 -24.80
N ILE A 265 -11.85 21.57 -25.31
CA ILE A 265 -11.15 20.36 -24.84
C ILE A 265 -10.44 20.64 -23.53
N GLY A 266 -10.83 19.96 -22.47
CA GLY A 266 -10.16 19.94 -21.17
C GLY A 266 -8.98 18.98 -21.13
N GLU A 267 -9.08 17.82 -21.76
CA GLU A 267 -8.01 16.81 -21.90
C GLU A 267 -8.35 15.86 -23.06
N LEU A 268 -7.33 15.35 -23.79
CA LEU A 268 -7.51 14.32 -24.80
C LEU A 268 -6.37 13.29 -24.70
N ALA A 269 -6.71 12.04 -24.46
CA ALA A 269 -5.76 10.94 -24.31
C ALA A 269 -5.86 9.95 -25.47
N ALA A 270 -4.71 9.42 -25.93
CA ALA A 270 -4.64 8.44 -27.02
C ALA A 270 -4.89 7.00 -26.48
N ARG A 271 -6.06 6.79 -25.93
CA ARG A 271 -6.50 5.50 -25.35
C ARG A 271 -7.98 5.55 -24.98
N LEU A 272 -8.61 4.40 -24.73
CA LEU A 272 -9.97 4.33 -24.18
C LEU A 272 -10.04 4.89 -22.74
N SER A 273 -11.23 5.37 -22.37
CA SER A 273 -11.51 5.93 -21.04
C SER A 273 -11.26 4.93 -19.93
N GLY A 274 -10.88 5.49 -18.77
CA GLY A 274 -10.91 4.82 -17.48
C GLY A 274 -12.26 5.02 -16.76
N GLY A 275 -12.25 4.98 -15.43
CA GLY A 275 -13.46 5.26 -14.65
C GLY A 275 -14.61 4.30 -14.91
N PHE A 276 -14.34 3.11 -15.41
CA PHE A 276 -15.32 2.07 -15.80
C PHE A 276 -16.16 2.40 -17.06
N MET A 277 -15.91 3.50 -17.76
CA MET A 277 -16.73 3.92 -18.88
C MET A 277 -16.61 2.93 -20.05
N SER A 278 -15.45 2.80 -20.68
CA SER A 278 -15.26 1.95 -21.86
C SER A 278 -15.38 0.46 -21.59
N ALA A 279 -15.05 0.03 -20.35
CA ALA A 279 -15.05 -1.37 -19.97
C ALA A 279 -16.40 -1.90 -19.45
N TYR A 280 -17.24 -1.03 -18.89
CA TYR A 280 -18.48 -1.43 -18.21
C TYR A 280 -19.69 -0.62 -18.65
N THR A 281 -19.75 0.69 -18.42
CA THR A 281 -20.99 1.45 -18.67
C THR A 281 -21.33 1.55 -20.14
N TYR A 282 -20.35 1.67 -21.04
CA TYR A 282 -20.60 1.68 -22.48
C TYR A 282 -21.15 0.33 -22.97
N PRO A 283 -20.52 -0.83 -22.75
CA PRO A 283 -21.09 -2.11 -23.15
C PRO A 283 -22.42 -2.43 -22.48
N LEU A 284 -22.65 -2.02 -21.24
CA LEU A 284 -23.96 -2.19 -20.58
C LEU A 284 -25.05 -1.30 -21.18
N SER A 285 -24.69 -0.12 -21.70
CA SER A 285 -25.61 0.80 -22.36
C SER A 285 -25.94 0.38 -23.80
N THR A 286 -24.96 -0.18 -24.52
CA THR A 286 -25.05 -0.37 -25.98
C THR A 286 -24.90 -1.81 -26.49
N GLY A 287 -24.34 -2.71 -25.68
CA GLY A 287 -23.97 -4.06 -26.10
C GLY A 287 -22.66 -4.16 -26.89
N VAL A 288 -21.99 -3.05 -27.18
CA VAL A 288 -20.75 -3.02 -27.96
C VAL A 288 -19.52 -3.18 -27.10
N ASN A 289 -18.61 -4.08 -27.49
CA ASN A 289 -17.37 -4.34 -26.76
C ASN A 289 -16.20 -3.52 -27.31
N LEU A 290 -15.91 -2.36 -26.69
CA LEU A 290 -14.80 -1.49 -27.11
C LEU A 290 -13.41 -2.11 -26.84
N MET A 291 -13.29 -3.03 -25.88
CA MET A 291 -12.02 -3.73 -25.64
C MET A 291 -11.62 -4.56 -26.85
N ARG A 292 -12.60 -5.19 -27.51
CA ARG A 292 -12.39 -5.96 -28.74
C ARG A 292 -11.94 -5.04 -29.88
N ALA A 293 -12.62 -3.92 -30.09
CA ALA A 293 -12.25 -2.95 -31.14
C ALA A 293 -10.81 -2.41 -30.92
N ALA A 294 -10.45 -2.06 -29.70
CA ALA A 294 -9.09 -1.61 -29.37
C ALA A 294 -8.02 -2.69 -29.66
N ILE A 295 -8.32 -3.97 -29.40
CA ILE A 295 -7.42 -5.09 -29.71
C ILE A 295 -7.30 -5.26 -31.24
N GLU A 296 -8.41 -5.28 -31.98
CA GLU A 296 -8.44 -5.42 -33.44
C GLU A 296 -7.58 -4.33 -34.09
N ILE A 297 -7.72 -3.07 -33.65
CA ILE A 297 -6.91 -1.96 -34.16
C ILE A 297 -5.43 -2.12 -33.81
N ALA A 298 -5.12 -2.54 -32.59
CA ALA A 298 -3.73 -2.79 -32.20
C ALA A 298 -3.06 -3.93 -32.99
N LEU A 299 -3.87 -4.82 -33.58
CA LEU A 299 -3.43 -5.86 -34.53
C LEU A 299 -3.39 -5.36 -35.98
N GLY A 300 -3.74 -4.10 -36.27
CA GLY A 300 -3.83 -3.53 -37.61
C GLY A 300 -5.10 -3.95 -38.40
N GLN A 301 -6.10 -4.45 -37.70
CA GLN A 301 -7.36 -4.89 -38.26
C GLN A 301 -8.42 -3.81 -38.15
N GLU A 302 -9.31 -3.72 -39.12
CA GLU A 302 -10.48 -2.85 -39.00
C GLU A 302 -11.40 -3.34 -37.91
N PRO A 303 -11.84 -2.43 -36.99
CA PRO A 303 -12.73 -2.81 -35.92
C PRO A 303 -14.07 -3.33 -36.46
N GLY A 304 -14.63 -4.32 -35.77
CA GLY A 304 -15.94 -4.85 -36.09
C GLY A 304 -17.06 -3.80 -35.99
N ASN A 305 -18.31 -4.23 -36.12
CA ASN A 305 -19.46 -3.32 -36.05
C ASN A 305 -19.51 -2.64 -34.64
N LEU A 306 -19.53 -1.31 -34.64
CA LEU A 306 -19.60 -0.44 -33.47
C LEU A 306 -21.01 0.16 -33.26
N GLU A 307 -21.98 -0.21 -34.07
CA GLU A 307 -23.37 0.24 -33.89
C GLU A 307 -23.99 -0.36 -32.63
N PRO A 308 -24.68 0.45 -31.82
CA PRO A 308 -25.39 -0.03 -30.65
C PRO A 308 -26.41 -1.13 -30.97
N LEU A 309 -26.37 -2.23 -30.21
CA LEU A 309 -27.35 -3.31 -30.30
C LEU A 309 -28.66 -2.97 -29.60
N TYR A 310 -28.58 -2.11 -28.60
CA TYR A 310 -29.70 -1.57 -27.83
C TYR A 310 -29.30 -0.22 -27.23
N ASN A 311 -30.26 0.46 -26.59
CA ASN A 311 -29.99 1.73 -25.93
C ASN A 311 -30.59 1.70 -24.51
N ARG A 312 -29.74 1.55 -23.49
CA ARG A 312 -30.08 1.56 -22.09
C ARG A 312 -29.27 2.63 -21.36
N VAL A 313 -29.77 3.08 -20.23
CA VAL A 313 -29.01 3.98 -19.36
C VAL A 313 -28.12 3.17 -18.43
N SER A 314 -26.81 3.46 -18.45
CA SER A 314 -25.84 2.90 -17.50
C SER A 314 -25.12 4.03 -16.77
N ILE A 315 -25.01 3.91 -15.45
CA ILE A 315 -24.36 4.93 -14.62
C ILE A 315 -23.28 4.30 -13.74
N GLU A 316 -22.23 5.07 -13.49
CA GLU A 316 -21.26 4.78 -12.42
C GLU A 316 -21.39 5.85 -11.34
N ARG A 317 -21.40 5.44 -10.08
CA ARG A 317 -21.42 6.35 -8.92
C ARG A 317 -20.41 5.91 -7.88
N ALA A 318 -19.59 6.86 -7.44
CA ALA A 318 -18.60 6.62 -6.40
C ALA A 318 -19.23 6.31 -5.04
N ILE A 319 -18.58 5.46 -4.27
CA ILE A 319 -18.82 5.31 -2.84
C ILE A 319 -17.82 6.22 -2.13
N ILE A 320 -18.33 7.22 -1.44
CA ILE A 320 -17.54 8.16 -0.64
C ILE A 320 -17.94 7.99 0.82
N THR A 321 -16.96 7.87 1.70
CA THR A 321 -17.15 7.75 3.15
C THR A 321 -16.77 9.04 3.87
N ARG A 322 -17.18 9.17 5.13
CA ARG A 322 -16.60 10.18 6.03
C ARG A 322 -15.12 9.86 6.29
N PRO A 323 -14.27 10.85 6.60
CA PRO A 323 -12.89 10.60 7.00
C PRO A 323 -12.79 9.74 8.27
N GLY A 324 -11.71 8.96 8.39
CA GLY A 324 -11.42 8.10 9.53
C GLY A 324 -10.75 6.80 9.12
N ILE A 325 -10.86 5.76 9.95
CA ILE A 325 -10.27 4.44 9.72
C ILE A 325 -11.42 3.46 9.43
N VAL A 326 -11.30 2.70 8.34
CA VAL A 326 -12.27 1.66 7.99
C VAL A 326 -12.21 0.54 9.03
N LYS A 327 -13.31 0.34 9.75
CA LYS A 327 -13.41 -0.70 10.78
C LYS A 327 -13.99 -2.00 10.22
N LYS A 328 -15.06 -1.90 9.42
CA LYS A 328 -15.77 -3.04 8.86
C LYS A 328 -16.44 -2.69 7.54
N ILE A 329 -16.56 -3.66 6.65
CA ILE A 329 -17.33 -3.57 5.41
C ILE A 329 -18.27 -4.76 5.37
N CYS A 330 -19.55 -4.55 5.10
CA CYS A 330 -20.52 -5.63 4.96
C CYS A 330 -21.62 -5.32 3.94
N CYS A 331 -22.40 -6.39 3.61
CA CYS A 331 -23.59 -6.34 2.76
C CYS A 331 -23.32 -6.02 1.28
N VAL A 332 -22.07 -6.19 0.82
CA VAL A 332 -21.70 -5.93 -0.60
C VAL A 332 -22.31 -7.01 -1.53
N GLU A 333 -22.26 -8.27 -1.11
CA GLU A 333 -22.81 -9.39 -1.90
C GLU A 333 -24.35 -9.34 -1.99
N GLU A 334 -25.01 -8.85 -0.92
CA GLU A 334 -26.45 -8.63 -0.89
C GLU A 334 -26.82 -7.45 -1.78
N ALA A 335 -26.06 -6.35 -1.71
CA ALA A 335 -26.28 -5.17 -2.52
C ALA A 335 -26.10 -5.45 -4.03
N LEU A 336 -25.20 -6.35 -4.39
CA LEU A 336 -25.01 -6.79 -5.79
C LEU A 336 -26.25 -7.50 -6.37
N LYS A 337 -27.15 -8.03 -5.54
CA LYS A 337 -28.39 -8.70 -5.97
C LYS A 337 -29.56 -7.73 -6.22
N ILE A 338 -29.39 -6.44 -5.95
CA ILE A 338 -30.39 -5.43 -6.22
C ILE A 338 -30.62 -5.34 -7.73
N PRO A 339 -31.89 -5.43 -8.22
CA PRO A 339 -32.19 -5.28 -9.62
C PRO A 339 -31.64 -3.95 -10.19
N GLY A 340 -30.99 -4.01 -11.33
CA GLY A 340 -30.33 -2.85 -11.95
C GLY A 340 -28.87 -2.63 -11.53
N ILE A 341 -28.36 -3.25 -10.47
CA ILE A 341 -26.93 -3.21 -10.12
C ILE A 341 -26.20 -4.24 -10.96
N ALA A 342 -25.19 -3.78 -11.71
CA ALA A 342 -24.34 -4.62 -12.55
C ALA A 342 -23.04 -5.03 -11.87
N GLU A 343 -22.37 -4.08 -11.18
CA GLU A 343 -21.09 -4.31 -10.52
C GLU A 343 -20.92 -3.41 -9.29
N ILE A 344 -20.17 -3.90 -8.31
CA ILE A 344 -19.74 -3.12 -7.14
C ILE A 344 -18.25 -3.37 -6.94
N PHE A 345 -17.46 -2.30 -6.91
CA PHE A 345 -16.03 -2.33 -6.61
C PHE A 345 -15.76 -1.64 -5.29
N ILE A 346 -15.12 -2.32 -4.35
CA ILE A 346 -14.68 -1.75 -3.07
C ILE A 346 -13.16 -1.59 -3.13
N ASN A 347 -12.69 -0.35 -2.95
CA ASN A 347 -11.27 0.04 -3.05
C ASN A 347 -10.58 0.12 -1.70
N VAL A 348 -11.32 -0.05 -0.62
CA VAL A 348 -10.82 0.05 0.76
C VAL A 348 -11.03 -1.25 1.51
N LYS A 349 -10.24 -1.47 2.55
CA LYS A 349 -10.34 -2.63 3.44
C LYS A 349 -10.27 -2.20 4.90
N PRO A 350 -10.67 -3.03 5.85
CA PRO A 350 -10.51 -2.75 7.26
C PRO A 350 -9.06 -2.42 7.62
N GLY A 351 -8.86 -1.30 8.33
CA GLY A 351 -7.56 -0.73 8.67
C GLY A 351 -7.09 0.39 7.75
N ASP A 352 -7.71 0.60 6.59
CA ASP A 352 -7.35 1.71 5.71
C ASP A 352 -7.83 3.03 6.27
N LYS A 353 -6.97 4.05 6.20
CA LYS A 353 -7.32 5.42 6.51
C LYS A 353 -7.94 6.08 5.29
N VAL A 354 -9.18 6.51 5.42
CA VAL A 354 -9.90 7.27 4.41
C VAL A 354 -9.96 8.74 4.80
N LYS A 355 -9.91 9.61 3.80
CA LYS A 355 -10.00 11.07 3.98
C LYS A 355 -10.98 11.67 2.98
N LYS A 356 -11.29 12.95 3.15
CA LYS A 356 -12.06 13.67 2.14
C LYS A 356 -11.27 13.61 0.81
N PRO A 357 -11.88 13.15 -0.28
CA PRO A 357 -11.13 12.95 -1.52
C PRO A 357 -10.67 14.27 -2.13
N THR A 358 -9.43 14.28 -2.61
CA THR A 358 -8.79 15.36 -3.36
C THR A 358 -8.44 14.93 -4.78
N SER A 359 -8.68 13.66 -5.12
CA SER A 359 -8.41 13.06 -6.43
C SER A 359 -9.33 11.86 -6.70
N ASN A 360 -9.36 11.40 -7.96
CA ASN A 360 -10.20 10.28 -8.38
C ASN A 360 -9.78 8.92 -7.79
N VAL A 361 -8.59 8.79 -7.23
CA VAL A 361 -8.07 7.54 -6.66
C VAL A 361 -8.42 7.36 -5.17
N GLU A 362 -8.99 8.38 -4.52
CA GLU A 362 -9.27 8.38 -3.08
C GLU A 362 -10.74 8.03 -2.76
N LYS A 363 -11.41 7.32 -3.65
CA LYS A 363 -12.79 6.84 -3.47
C LYS A 363 -12.81 5.48 -2.78
N ALA A 364 -13.77 5.27 -1.86
CA ALA A 364 -13.93 4.00 -1.15
C ALA A 364 -14.44 2.87 -2.05
N GLY A 365 -15.07 3.21 -3.18
CA GLY A 365 -15.54 2.23 -4.13
C GLY A 365 -16.36 2.83 -5.27
N HIS A 366 -16.98 1.96 -6.07
CA HIS A 366 -17.79 2.31 -7.22
C HIS A 366 -18.98 1.36 -7.34
N ILE A 367 -20.12 1.89 -7.74
CA ILE A 367 -21.33 1.13 -8.07
C ILE A 367 -21.64 1.40 -9.53
N ILE A 368 -21.88 0.35 -10.30
CA ILE A 368 -22.31 0.44 -11.70
C ILE A 368 -23.74 -0.11 -11.78
N ALA A 369 -24.63 0.68 -12.32
CA ALA A 369 -26.02 0.30 -12.55
C ALA A 369 -26.41 0.44 -14.00
N VAL A 370 -27.42 -0.33 -14.44
CA VAL A 370 -28.01 -0.29 -15.77
C VAL A 370 -29.53 -0.49 -15.67
N ALA A 371 -30.28 0.39 -16.35
CA ALA A 371 -31.74 0.35 -16.39
C ALA A 371 -32.24 0.92 -17.73
N ASP A 372 -33.55 0.94 -17.93
CA ASP A 372 -34.14 1.54 -19.14
C ASP A 372 -34.25 3.07 -19.01
N THR A 373 -34.30 3.59 -17.78
CA THR A 373 -34.33 5.03 -17.49
C THR A 373 -33.26 5.44 -16.50
N LEU A 374 -32.90 6.73 -16.49
CA LEU A 374 -31.94 7.28 -15.52
C LEU A 374 -32.48 7.21 -14.08
N GLU A 375 -33.78 7.46 -13.90
CA GLU A 375 -34.42 7.42 -12.58
C GLU A 375 -34.34 6.02 -11.94
N GLU A 376 -34.59 4.97 -12.72
CA GLU A 376 -34.46 3.58 -12.25
C GLU A 376 -33.01 3.22 -11.90
N ALA A 377 -32.04 3.66 -12.70
CA ALA A 377 -30.62 3.43 -12.42
C ALA A 377 -30.16 4.14 -11.15
N GLU A 378 -30.56 5.40 -10.95
CA GLU A 378 -30.25 6.18 -9.73
C GLU A 378 -30.95 5.58 -8.49
N ASP A 379 -32.18 5.09 -8.61
CA ASP A 379 -32.89 4.43 -7.51
C ASP A 379 -32.19 3.12 -7.11
N ALA A 380 -31.71 2.34 -8.07
CA ALA A 380 -30.93 1.14 -7.80
C ALA A 380 -29.63 1.47 -7.05
N VAL A 381 -28.90 2.51 -7.49
CA VAL A 381 -27.68 2.97 -6.81
C VAL A 381 -27.96 3.48 -5.41
N ARG A 382 -29.04 4.23 -5.22
CA ARG A 382 -29.44 4.73 -3.89
C ARG A 382 -29.69 3.58 -2.92
N LYS A 383 -30.49 2.58 -3.32
CA LYS A 383 -30.75 1.36 -2.53
C LYS A 383 -29.46 0.60 -2.22
N CYS A 384 -28.58 0.50 -3.21
CA CYS A 384 -27.28 -0.14 -3.05
C CYS A 384 -26.39 0.58 -2.02
N LYS A 385 -26.31 1.93 -2.09
CA LYS A 385 -25.56 2.74 -1.10
C LYS A 385 -26.13 2.64 0.30
N GLU A 386 -27.46 2.56 0.44
CA GLU A 386 -28.13 2.40 1.75
C GLU A 386 -27.86 1.01 2.36
N MET A 387 -27.70 -0.02 1.52
CA MET A 387 -27.43 -1.40 1.96
C MET A 387 -25.96 -1.63 2.32
N ILE A 388 -25.02 -1.08 1.54
CA ILE A 388 -23.59 -1.24 1.81
C ILE A 388 -23.24 -0.45 3.08
N ASN A 389 -22.69 -1.16 4.08
CA ASN A 389 -22.23 -0.52 5.30
C ASN A 389 -20.69 -0.57 5.37
N ILE A 390 -20.07 0.62 5.28
CA ILE A 390 -18.63 0.84 5.54
C ILE A 390 -18.54 1.58 6.87
N GLU A 391 -18.31 0.83 7.95
CA GLU A 391 -18.18 1.39 9.29
C GLU A 391 -16.83 2.09 9.44
N ILE A 392 -16.87 3.38 9.75
CA ILE A 392 -15.70 4.23 9.94
C ILE A 392 -15.55 4.57 11.42
N CYS A 393 -14.34 4.38 11.95
CA CYS A 393 -13.93 4.85 13.27
C CYS A 393 -13.22 6.20 13.11
N ASP A 394 -13.61 7.20 13.90
CA ASP A 394 -12.89 8.47 13.93
C ASP A 394 -11.51 8.29 14.57
N GLU A 395 -10.51 9.05 14.13
CA GLU A 395 -9.16 8.97 14.71
C GLU A 395 -9.15 9.28 16.22
N SER A 396 -10.06 10.14 16.68
CA SER A 396 -10.25 10.44 18.11
C SER A 396 -10.85 9.29 18.92
N GLU A 397 -11.52 8.34 18.26
CA GLU A 397 -12.09 7.13 18.86
C GLU A 397 -11.11 5.96 18.85
N LEU A 398 -9.93 6.13 18.24
CA LEU A 398 -8.90 5.11 18.23
C LEU A 398 -8.36 4.90 19.65
N SER A 399 -8.58 3.71 20.17
CA SER A 399 -8.17 3.30 21.51
C SER A 399 -7.77 1.83 21.51
N MET A 400 -7.06 1.38 22.54
CA MET A 400 -6.76 -0.05 22.67
C MET A 400 -8.01 -0.91 22.76
N ASP A 401 -9.11 -0.39 23.30
CA ASP A 401 -10.37 -1.13 23.38
C ASP A 401 -11.00 -1.30 21.98
N THR A 402 -11.09 -0.25 21.16
CA THR A 402 -11.61 -0.34 19.80
C THR A 402 -10.76 -1.26 18.91
N ILE A 403 -9.43 -1.15 19.01
CA ILE A 403 -8.47 -2.04 18.32
C ILE A 403 -8.69 -3.50 18.72
N ASN A 404 -8.78 -3.78 20.03
CA ASN A 404 -8.93 -5.12 20.54
C ASN A 404 -10.28 -5.75 20.21
N ILE A 405 -11.37 -4.96 20.16
CA ILE A 405 -12.69 -5.42 19.73
C ILE A 405 -12.62 -5.86 18.26
N SER A 406 -12.12 -5.01 17.38
CA SER A 406 -11.96 -5.33 15.95
C SER A 406 -11.06 -6.55 15.74
N ALA A 407 -9.91 -6.61 16.43
CA ALA A 407 -8.99 -7.74 16.34
C ALA A 407 -9.64 -9.06 16.81
N ARG A 408 -10.42 -9.03 17.90
CA ARG A 408 -11.13 -10.21 18.42
C ARG A 408 -12.13 -10.77 17.42
N GLU A 409 -12.86 -9.90 16.72
CA GLU A 409 -13.81 -10.31 15.69
C GLU A 409 -13.09 -10.97 14.51
N ARG A 410 -11.95 -10.46 14.10
CA ARG A 410 -11.18 -10.95 12.94
C ARG A 410 -10.33 -12.19 13.24
N LEU A 411 -9.77 -12.29 14.46
CA LEU A 411 -8.94 -13.42 14.91
C LEU A 411 -9.76 -14.56 15.53
N ARG A 412 -11.05 -14.67 15.26
CA ARG A 412 -11.95 -15.71 15.81
C ARG A 412 -11.31 -17.10 15.75
N LYS A 413 -11.32 -17.81 16.91
CA LYS A 413 -10.75 -19.17 17.09
C LYS A 413 -9.22 -19.27 16.98
N VAL A 414 -8.51 -18.19 16.67
CA VAL A 414 -7.04 -18.15 16.54
C VAL A 414 -6.40 -17.44 17.72
N CYS A 415 -6.96 -16.29 18.10
CA CYS A 415 -6.56 -15.53 19.28
C CYS A 415 -7.78 -14.90 19.93
N TYR A 416 -7.90 -15.07 21.25
CA TYR A 416 -9.03 -14.55 22.02
C TYR A 416 -8.87 -13.06 22.38
N VAL A 417 -7.72 -12.47 22.07
CA VAL A 417 -7.37 -11.09 22.46
C VAL A 417 -7.70 -10.87 23.94
N CYS A 418 -7.10 -11.70 24.78
CA CYS A 418 -7.38 -11.74 26.21
C CYS A 418 -6.97 -10.43 26.86
N LYS A 419 -7.75 -9.92 27.84
CA LYS A 419 -7.42 -8.74 28.63
C LYS A 419 -6.05 -8.86 29.31
N GLN A 420 -5.75 -10.06 29.79
CA GLN A 420 -4.43 -10.46 30.26
C GLN A 420 -4.01 -11.74 29.52
N CYS A 421 -3.12 -11.59 28.54
CA CYS A 421 -2.70 -12.68 27.69
C CYS A 421 -1.81 -13.67 28.45
N ASN A 422 -2.30 -14.89 28.61
CA ASN A 422 -1.58 -15.98 29.30
C ASN A 422 -0.90 -16.97 28.34
N GLY A 423 -1.20 -16.91 27.02
CA GLY A 423 -0.67 -17.81 25.99
C GLY A 423 -1.08 -19.28 26.16
N LYS A 424 -1.96 -19.60 27.11
CA LYS A 424 -2.38 -20.94 27.48
C LYS A 424 -3.66 -21.36 26.75
N ASP A 425 -4.68 -20.50 26.73
CA ASP A 425 -5.98 -20.81 26.14
C ASP A 425 -5.91 -21.05 24.63
N CYS A 426 -4.88 -20.52 23.96
CA CYS A 426 -4.57 -20.73 22.55
C CYS A 426 -3.24 -21.47 22.33
N ALA A 427 -2.75 -22.20 23.35
CA ALA A 427 -1.49 -22.93 23.27
C ALA A 427 -1.56 -24.05 22.20
N SER A 428 -0.43 -24.33 21.57
CA SER A 428 -0.24 -25.40 20.55
C SER A 428 -1.15 -25.33 19.33
N GLY A 429 -2.01 -24.33 19.20
CA GLY A 429 -2.90 -24.15 18.04
C GLY A 429 -2.13 -23.77 16.77
N VAL A 430 -2.46 -24.39 15.63
CA VAL A 430 -2.07 -23.98 14.28
C VAL A 430 -3.32 -24.02 13.42
N PRO A 431 -3.84 -22.89 12.94
CA PRO A 431 -3.32 -21.52 13.16
C PRO A 431 -3.41 -21.05 14.60
N GLY A 432 -2.44 -20.23 15.03
CA GLY A 432 -2.44 -19.66 16.36
C GLY A 432 -1.14 -18.97 16.75
N MET A 433 -1.24 -18.11 17.78
CA MET A 433 -0.12 -17.36 18.36
C MET A 433 0.19 -17.78 19.80
N GLY A 434 -0.35 -18.87 20.30
CA GLY A 434 -0.15 -19.37 21.65
C GLY A 434 1.26 -19.90 21.92
N GLY A 435 1.53 -20.31 23.16
CA GLY A 435 2.77 -20.97 23.55
C GLY A 435 2.85 -22.43 23.05
N ALA A 436 4.03 -23.02 23.09
CA ALA A 436 4.24 -24.44 22.86
C ALA A 436 3.68 -25.24 24.05
N GLY A 437 3.26 -26.51 23.82
CA GLY A 437 2.83 -27.43 24.85
C GLY A 437 1.70 -26.87 25.73
N SER A 438 1.97 -26.73 27.03
CA SER A 438 1.04 -26.17 28.00
C SER A 438 0.97 -24.63 27.99
N GLY A 439 1.90 -23.96 27.28
CA GLY A 439 2.08 -22.52 27.31
C GLY A 439 2.85 -21.99 28.52
N ALA A 440 3.52 -22.88 29.28
CA ALA A 440 4.27 -22.50 30.48
C ALA A 440 5.40 -21.50 30.16
N SER A 441 6.18 -21.73 29.10
CA SER A 441 7.23 -20.82 28.65
C SER A 441 6.69 -19.42 28.29
N PHE A 442 5.53 -19.37 27.65
CA PHE A 442 4.89 -18.10 27.34
C PHE A 442 4.55 -17.31 28.61
N LYS A 443 3.90 -18.01 29.57
CA LYS A 443 3.49 -17.42 30.86
C LYS A 443 4.69 -16.98 31.63
N ARG A 444 5.80 -17.77 31.67
CA ARG A 444 7.02 -17.48 32.35
C ARG A 444 7.66 -16.16 31.90
N ASN A 445 7.60 -15.80 30.63
CA ASN A 445 8.08 -14.50 30.13
C ASN A 445 7.41 -13.32 30.87
N SER A 446 6.09 -13.38 31.05
CA SER A 446 5.37 -12.33 31.77
C SER A 446 5.61 -12.37 33.28
N GLU A 447 5.71 -13.57 33.86
CA GLU A 447 6.01 -13.73 35.28
C GLU A 447 7.42 -13.24 35.65
N ALA A 448 8.41 -13.47 34.79
CA ALA A 448 9.77 -13.00 34.99
C ALA A 448 9.85 -11.46 35.12
N LEU A 449 9.05 -10.72 34.34
CA LEU A 449 8.91 -9.28 34.44
C LEU A 449 8.34 -8.83 35.80
N LEU A 450 7.44 -9.63 36.40
CA LEU A 450 6.84 -9.32 37.69
C LEU A 450 7.82 -9.43 38.86
N ASN A 451 8.93 -10.16 38.70
CA ASN A 451 9.99 -10.29 39.71
C ASN A 451 10.75 -8.97 39.95
N TYR A 452 10.63 -8.01 39.05
CA TYR A 452 11.26 -6.71 39.17
C TYR A 452 10.21 -5.64 39.45
N LYS A 453 10.48 -4.78 40.44
CA LYS A 453 9.64 -3.63 40.82
C LYS A 453 10.41 -2.34 40.60
N ILE A 454 9.67 -1.27 40.29
CA ILE A 454 10.26 0.05 40.09
C ILE A 454 10.56 0.69 41.44
N ASN A 455 11.74 1.24 41.57
CA ASN A 455 12.17 2.07 42.67
C ASN A 455 12.04 3.54 42.23
N THR A 456 11.02 4.23 42.73
CA THR A 456 10.73 5.59 42.28
C THR A 456 11.69 6.61 42.92
N ARG A 457 12.01 7.65 42.14
CA ARG A 457 12.78 8.82 42.57
C ARG A 457 12.01 10.05 42.11
N VAL A 458 11.54 10.88 43.04
CA VAL A 458 10.60 11.99 42.70
C VAL A 458 11.12 13.37 43.06
N ILE A 459 12.37 13.46 43.63
CA ILE A 459 13.03 14.74 43.91
C ILE A 459 14.07 14.99 42.83
N HIS A 460 13.63 15.63 41.72
CA HIS A 460 14.41 15.97 40.53
C HIS A 460 13.62 16.98 39.68
N ASP A 461 14.21 17.45 38.59
CA ASP A 461 13.66 18.45 37.65
C ASP A 461 13.24 17.88 36.28
N VAL A 462 13.27 16.56 36.08
CA VAL A 462 12.90 15.89 34.83
C VAL A 462 11.40 16.00 34.61
N THR A 463 10.99 16.72 33.55
CA THR A 463 9.59 16.93 33.17
C THR A 463 9.23 16.41 31.77
N ASN A 464 10.21 16.36 30.84
CA ASN A 464 10.04 15.87 29.49
C ASN A 464 11.24 15.03 29.06
N PRO A 465 11.30 13.74 29.44
CA PRO A 465 12.44 12.88 29.14
C PRO A 465 12.56 12.59 27.65
N ASP A 466 13.80 12.51 27.18
CA ASP A 466 14.13 12.06 25.84
C ASP A 466 14.21 10.54 25.77
N THR A 467 13.34 9.94 24.97
CA THR A 467 13.30 8.49 24.73
C THR A 467 14.06 8.07 23.47
N SER A 468 14.66 9.00 22.75
CA SER A 468 15.33 8.70 21.49
C SER A 468 16.54 7.79 21.66
N SER A 469 16.83 7.02 20.63
CA SER A 469 17.96 6.09 20.55
C SER A 469 18.40 5.94 19.08
N SER A 470 19.46 5.18 18.83
CA SER A 470 19.95 4.93 17.48
C SER A 470 20.45 3.50 17.35
N LEU A 471 19.97 2.76 16.35
CA LEU A 471 20.44 1.41 16.00
C LEU A 471 20.95 1.39 14.57
N PHE A 472 22.19 0.94 14.36
CA PHE A 472 22.84 0.86 13.05
C PHE A 472 22.78 2.16 12.23
N GLY A 473 22.88 3.33 12.92
CA GLY A 473 22.80 4.64 12.29
C GLY A 473 21.38 5.15 12.03
N ILE A 474 20.36 4.35 12.32
CA ILE A 474 18.95 4.78 12.19
C ILE A 474 18.48 5.41 13.48
N HIS A 475 17.96 6.64 13.39
CA HIS A 475 17.33 7.31 14.53
C HIS A 475 15.98 6.67 14.87
N LEU A 476 15.77 6.37 16.14
CA LEU A 476 14.53 5.84 16.71
C LEU A 476 13.98 6.82 17.74
N SER A 477 12.68 7.11 17.70
CA SER A 477 12.01 7.97 18.68
C SER A 477 11.96 7.33 20.09
N PHE A 478 12.15 6.01 20.17
CA PHE A 478 12.24 5.26 21.43
C PHE A 478 12.78 3.84 21.14
N PRO A 479 13.36 3.13 22.14
CA PRO A 479 14.08 1.88 21.92
C PRO A 479 13.16 0.66 21.83
N VAL A 480 12.07 0.75 21.05
CA VAL A 480 11.11 -0.35 20.88
C VAL A 480 10.80 -0.56 19.42
N MET A 481 10.78 -1.81 19.00
CA MET A 481 10.54 -2.22 17.61
C MET A 481 9.52 -3.36 17.55
N ALA A 482 8.90 -3.58 16.39
CA ALA A 482 8.04 -4.75 16.16
C ALA A 482 8.89 -6.02 16.04
N ALA A 483 8.51 -7.09 16.73
CA ALA A 483 9.15 -8.40 16.60
C ALA A 483 8.74 -9.11 15.30
N PRO A 484 9.58 -10.01 14.73
CA PRO A 484 9.36 -10.66 13.46
C PRO A 484 8.25 -11.73 13.54
N ILE A 485 7.00 -11.33 13.34
CA ILE A 485 5.86 -12.24 13.18
C ILE A 485 5.49 -12.31 11.70
N THR A 486 5.20 -13.50 11.20
CA THR A 486 4.80 -13.79 9.82
C THR A 486 3.82 -14.97 9.79
N GLY A 487 3.31 -15.32 8.62
CA GLY A 487 2.40 -16.43 8.46
C GLY A 487 0.95 -16.04 8.72
N ALA A 488 0.40 -15.13 7.91
CA ALA A 488 -0.99 -14.68 8.01
C ALA A 488 -1.99 -15.86 8.10
N VAL A 489 -1.78 -16.92 7.34
CA VAL A 489 -2.63 -18.13 7.40
C VAL A 489 -2.29 -19.00 8.61
N THR A 490 -1.00 -19.27 8.88
CA THR A 490 -0.58 -20.25 9.91
C THR A 490 -0.58 -19.67 11.34
N ASN A 491 -0.40 -18.37 11.48
CA ASN A 491 -0.35 -17.72 12.80
C ASN A 491 -1.59 -16.85 13.06
N LEU A 492 -2.15 -16.21 12.02
CA LEU A 492 -3.25 -15.26 12.15
C LEU A 492 -4.58 -15.81 11.55
N GLY A 493 -4.60 -17.09 11.08
CA GLY A 493 -5.80 -17.75 10.60
C GLY A 493 -6.43 -17.14 9.35
N GLY A 494 -5.65 -16.38 8.56
CA GLY A 494 -6.14 -15.67 7.37
C GLY A 494 -6.93 -14.39 7.69
N ALA A 495 -6.85 -13.88 8.92
CA ALA A 495 -7.55 -12.66 9.32
C ALA A 495 -7.06 -11.39 8.60
N ILE A 496 -5.87 -11.45 8.02
CA ILE A 496 -5.26 -10.40 7.19
C ILE A 496 -4.39 -11.09 6.13
N ASP A 497 -4.24 -10.46 4.96
CA ASP A 497 -3.29 -10.93 3.95
C ASP A 497 -1.84 -10.73 4.40
N GLU A 498 -0.90 -11.57 3.90
CA GLU A 498 0.50 -11.50 4.32
C GLU A 498 1.18 -10.17 3.95
N LEU A 499 0.90 -9.66 2.75
CA LEU A 499 1.45 -8.37 2.30
C LEU A 499 0.86 -7.22 3.12
N ASP A 500 -0.46 -7.23 3.32
CA ASP A 500 -1.15 -6.23 4.11
C ASP A 500 -0.68 -6.19 5.57
N TYR A 501 -0.40 -7.38 6.14
CA TYR A 501 0.18 -7.48 7.47
C TYR A 501 1.57 -6.83 7.55
N ASN A 502 2.45 -7.17 6.62
CA ASN A 502 3.81 -6.60 6.58
C ASN A 502 3.76 -5.07 6.34
N ILE A 503 2.92 -4.59 5.42
CA ILE A 503 2.69 -3.15 5.19
C ILE A 503 2.19 -2.47 6.47
N ALA A 504 1.20 -3.05 7.16
CA ALA A 504 0.64 -2.47 8.38
C ALA A 504 1.71 -2.34 9.48
N VAL A 505 2.58 -3.35 9.62
CA VAL A 505 3.63 -3.34 10.64
C VAL A 505 4.75 -2.37 10.27
N VAL A 506 5.27 -2.41 9.04
CA VAL A 506 6.36 -1.51 8.60
C VAL A 506 5.91 -0.06 8.67
N LYS A 507 4.79 0.28 8.02
CA LYS A 507 4.26 1.64 8.02
C LYS A 507 3.92 2.13 9.44
N GLY A 508 3.26 1.29 10.25
CA GLY A 508 2.90 1.66 11.62
C GLY A 508 4.11 1.91 12.52
N CYS A 509 5.20 1.14 12.36
CA CYS A 509 6.47 1.40 13.03
C CYS A 509 7.08 2.74 12.59
N MET A 510 7.13 3.00 11.28
CA MET A 510 7.65 4.27 10.75
C MET A 510 6.84 5.47 11.25
N ASP A 511 5.51 5.39 11.26
CA ASP A 511 4.62 6.44 11.77
C ASP A 511 4.76 6.66 13.28
N ALA A 512 5.28 5.66 14.00
CA ALA A 512 5.65 5.77 15.41
C ALA A 512 7.12 6.21 15.64
N GLY A 513 7.89 6.40 14.56
CA GLY A 513 9.30 6.79 14.63
C GLY A 513 10.24 5.64 15.03
N THR A 514 9.91 4.40 14.66
CA THR A 514 10.73 3.21 14.86
C THR A 514 10.74 2.31 13.62
N ILE A 515 11.36 1.13 13.70
CA ILE A 515 11.47 0.18 12.60
C ILE A 515 10.85 -1.18 12.94
N ALA A 516 10.55 -1.98 11.91
CA ALA A 516 9.96 -3.30 12.05
C ALA A 516 10.99 -4.41 11.82
N PHE A 517 10.92 -5.48 12.61
CA PHE A 517 11.51 -6.76 12.25
C PHE A 517 10.46 -7.56 11.47
N LEU A 518 10.89 -8.17 10.36
CA LEU A 518 10.03 -8.97 9.48
C LEU A 518 10.42 -10.45 9.53
N GLY A 519 9.45 -11.34 9.57
CA GLY A 519 9.71 -12.77 9.70
C GLY A 519 9.82 -13.50 8.37
N ASP A 520 10.61 -14.59 8.34
CA ASP A 520 10.64 -15.60 7.29
C ASP A 520 9.67 -16.74 7.66
N GLY A 521 8.65 -16.97 6.86
CA GLY A 521 7.67 -18.02 7.09
C GLY A 521 8.16 -19.42 6.69
N ALA A 522 7.36 -20.43 7.03
CA ALA A 522 7.61 -21.81 6.61
C ALA A 522 7.40 -22.03 5.10
N ASP A 523 6.62 -21.17 4.43
CA ASP A 523 6.51 -21.15 2.98
C ASP A 523 7.78 -20.54 2.37
N PRO A 524 8.50 -21.25 1.49
CA PRO A 524 9.78 -20.79 0.97
C PRO A 524 9.72 -19.52 0.13
N GLU A 525 8.55 -19.16 -0.41
CA GLU A 525 8.38 -17.96 -1.23
C GLU A 525 7.89 -16.73 -0.45
N LYS A 526 7.41 -16.90 0.78
CA LYS A 526 6.81 -15.79 1.56
C LYS A 526 7.80 -14.70 1.98
N TYR A 527 9.10 -15.00 2.06
CA TYR A 527 10.08 -13.95 2.31
C TYR A 527 10.03 -12.85 1.23
N LYS A 528 9.67 -13.19 -0.02
CA LYS A 528 9.53 -12.22 -1.12
C LYS A 528 8.46 -11.19 -0.84
N ILE A 529 7.36 -11.61 -0.19
CA ILE A 529 6.26 -10.69 0.21
C ILE A 529 6.75 -9.71 1.27
N ALA A 530 7.56 -10.17 2.23
CA ALA A 530 8.17 -9.29 3.21
C ALA A 530 9.16 -8.31 2.55
N MET A 531 9.94 -8.76 1.55
CA MET A 531 10.85 -7.89 0.79
C MET A 531 10.09 -6.86 -0.05
N GLU A 532 8.94 -7.24 -0.63
CA GLU A 532 8.06 -6.32 -1.35
C GLU A 532 7.55 -5.20 -0.43
N ALA A 533 7.02 -5.56 0.74
CA ALA A 533 6.59 -4.57 1.73
C ALA A 533 7.75 -3.65 2.15
N LEU A 534 8.94 -4.22 2.38
CA LEU A 534 10.13 -3.47 2.76
C LEU A 534 10.54 -2.46 1.68
N HIS A 535 10.57 -2.89 0.42
CA HIS A 535 10.92 -2.05 -0.72
C HIS A 535 9.95 -0.85 -0.89
N GLN A 536 8.64 -1.05 -0.65
CA GLN A 536 7.63 0.02 -0.71
C GLN A 536 7.91 1.17 0.27
N PHE A 537 8.61 0.89 1.37
CA PHE A 537 8.94 1.87 2.42
C PHE A 537 10.44 2.18 2.51
N GLY A 538 11.17 2.09 1.39
CA GLY A 538 12.56 2.51 1.30
C GLY A 538 13.53 1.67 2.15
N GLY A 539 13.21 0.40 2.40
CA GLY A 539 14.08 -0.52 3.15
C GLY A 539 13.98 -0.40 4.67
N MET A 540 13.05 0.38 5.22
CA MET A 540 12.93 0.65 6.67
C MET A 540 12.44 -0.56 7.47
N GLY A 541 13.30 -1.59 7.59
CA GLY A 541 13.03 -2.78 8.38
C GLY A 541 14.18 -3.79 8.39
N ILE A 542 14.03 -4.83 9.19
CA ILE A 542 15.06 -5.85 9.48
C ILE A 542 14.47 -7.25 9.27
N PRO A 543 14.73 -7.90 8.14
CA PRO A 543 14.31 -9.29 7.92
C PRO A 543 15.08 -10.28 8.80
N ILE A 544 14.35 -11.22 9.39
CA ILE A 544 14.89 -12.31 10.23
C ILE A 544 14.55 -13.66 9.58
N PHE A 545 15.55 -14.37 9.14
CA PHE A 545 15.40 -15.61 8.40
C PHE A 545 15.47 -16.86 9.31
N LYS A 546 14.86 -17.96 8.85
CA LYS A 546 14.93 -19.25 9.54
C LYS A 546 16.28 -19.94 9.27
N PRO A 547 16.81 -20.76 10.23
CA PRO A 547 18.08 -21.48 10.08
C PRO A 547 17.94 -22.69 9.17
N ARG A 548 17.63 -22.45 7.88
CA ARG A 548 17.41 -23.51 6.89
C ARG A 548 18.62 -24.41 6.76
N ALA A 549 18.40 -25.70 6.52
CA ALA A 549 19.48 -26.69 6.45
C ALA A 549 20.49 -26.36 5.34
N ASN A 550 20.04 -25.85 4.20
CA ASN A 550 20.90 -25.35 3.14
C ASN A 550 21.26 -23.87 3.39
N ASN A 551 22.55 -23.58 3.54
CA ASN A 551 23.06 -22.22 3.76
C ASN A 551 22.88 -21.31 2.53
N ASP A 552 22.92 -21.85 1.31
CA ASP A 552 22.68 -21.06 0.08
C ASP A 552 21.29 -20.45 0.04
N GLU A 553 20.30 -21.15 0.60
CA GLU A 553 18.94 -20.63 0.74
C GLU A 553 18.85 -19.44 1.71
N ILE A 554 19.72 -19.40 2.73
CA ILE A 554 19.83 -18.28 3.65
C ILE A 554 20.51 -17.11 2.94
N ILE A 555 21.63 -17.35 2.25
CA ILE A 555 22.39 -16.34 1.51
C ILE A 555 21.54 -15.72 0.40
N LYS A 556 20.72 -16.51 -0.29
CA LYS A 556 19.78 -16.01 -1.29
C LYS A 556 18.77 -15.00 -0.69
N ARG A 557 18.26 -15.26 0.52
CA ARG A 557 17.34 -14.37 1.23
C ARG A 557 18.03 -13.11 1.73
N ILE A 558 19.26 -13.23 2.19
CA ILE A 558 20.10 -12.08 2.57
C ILE A 558 20.28 -11.14 1.38
N LYS A 559 20.62 -11.66 0.20
CA LYS A 559 20.76 -10.86 -1.03
C LYS A 559 19.47 -10.17 -1.42
N ALA A 560 18.33 -10.86 -1.32
CA ALA A 560 17.03 -10.25 -1.58
C ALA A 560 16.71 -9.11 -0.59
N ALA A 561 17.16 -9.22 0.66
CA ALA A 561 17.04 -8.15 1.65
C ALA A 561 17.94 -6.94 1.32
N GLU A 562 19.18 -7.18 0.85
CA GLU A 562 20.08 -6.13 0.36
C GLU A 562 19.46 -5.38 -0.82
N GLU A 563 18.90 -6.10 -1.79
CA GLU A 563 18.20 -5.53 -2.96
C GLU A 563 16.96 -4.71 -2.56
N ALA A 564 16.26 -5.14 -1.51
CA ALA A 564 15.13 -4.40 -0.95
C ALA A 564 15.53 -3.18 -0.10
N GLY A 565 16.84 -2.97 0.13
CA GLY A 565 17.38 -1.86 0.89
C GLY A 565 17.30 -2.02 2.40
N ALA A 566 17.23 -3.24 2.93
CA ALA A 566 17.09 -3.51 4.36
C ALA A 566 18.18 -2.83 5.21
N VAL A 567 17.81 -2.33 6.40
CA VAL A 567 18.74 -1.70 7.36
C VAL A 567 19.74 -2.68 7.94
N ALA A 568 19.30 -3.89 8.21
CA ALA A 568 20.06 -5.01 8.73
C ALA A 568 19.35 -6.31 8.38
N VAL A 569 19.99 -7.44 8.62
CA VAL A 569 19.41 -8.78 8.47
C VAL A 569 19.68 -9.61 9.72
N GLY A 570 18.98 -10.73 9.87
CA GLY A 570 19.29 -11.63 10.98
C GLY A 570 18.73 -13.04 10.81
N MET A 571 18.94 -13.87 11.86
CA MET A 571 18.51 -15.27 11.88
C MET A 571 17.90 -15.66 13.23
N ASP A 572 16.75 -16.31 13.19
CA ASP A 572 16.11 -16.99 14.35
C ASP A 572 16.81 -18.33 14.61
N ILE A 573 17.94 -18.36 15.33
CA ILE A 573 18.74 -19.58 15.52
C ILE A 573 18.06 -20.64 16.37
N ASP A 574 17.04 -20.27 17.14
CA ASP A 574 16.22 -21.16 17.99
C ASP A 574 15.11 -21.91 17.20
N ALA A 575 14.83 -21.49 15.96
CA ALA A 575 13.73 -22.05 15.18
C ALA A 575 14.05 -23.38 14.47
N ILE A 576 14.89 -24.22 15.09
CA ILE A 576 15.40 -25.49 14.55
C ILE A 576 14.39 -26.65 14.67
N VAL A 577 13.39 -26.50 15.54
CA VAL A 577 12.31 -27.50 15.74
C VAL A 577 10.93 -26.82 15.69
N PHE A 578 10.80 -25.77 14.91
CA PHE A 578 9.60 -24.95 14.87
C PHE A 578 8.46 -25.69 14.13
N LYS A 579 7.33 -25.94 14.82
CA LYS A 579 6.22 -26.78 14.35
C LYS A 579 5.70 -26.43 12.95
N THR A 580 5.66 -25.14 12.57
CA THR A 580 5.21 -24.74 11.25
C THR A 580 6.22 -25.09 10.14
N MET A 581 7.52 -25.16 10.45
CA MET A 581 8.55 -25.62 9.52
C MET A 581 8.38 -27.11 9.25
N GLU A 582 8.14 -27.90 10.30
CA GLU A 582 7.88 -29.34 10.21
C GLU A 582 6.61 -29.63 9.39
N LEU A 583 5.48 -28.95 9.69
CA LEU A 583 4.21 -29.09 8.97
C LEU A 583 4.31 -28.73 7.48
N LYS A 584 5.26 -27.91 7.09
CA LYS A 584 5.53 -27.51 5.69
C LYS A 584 6.73 -28.23 5.09
N HIS A 585 7.23 -29.27 5.75
CA HIS A 585 8.38 -30.08 5.32
C HIS A 585 9.63 -29.23 4.97
N GLN A 586 9.86 -28.16 5.73
CA GLN A 586 11.01 -27.29 5.54
C GLN A 586 12.16 -27.70 6.45
N ALA A 587 13.28 -28.12 5.85
CA ALA A 587 14.44 -28.56 6.59
C ALA A 587 15.15 -27.38 7.26
N VAL A 588 15.27 -27.42 8.59
CA VAL A 588 16.03 -26.49 9.44
C VAL A 588 17.04 -27.30 10.28
N LYS A 589 18.15 -26.68 10.69
CA LYS A 589 19.16 -27.29 11.55
C LYS A 589 19.88 -26.28 12.41
N PRO A 590 20.47 -26.69 13.54
CA PRO A 590 21.42 -25.85 14.28
C PRO A 590 22.56 -25.41 13.38
N LYS A 591 23.13 -24.23 13.66
CA LYS A 591 24.30 -23.70 12.96
C LYS A 591 25.54 -23.80 13.84
N SER A 592 26.60 -24.39 13.31
CA SER A 592 27.91 -24.33 13.96
C SER A 592 28.48 -22.91 13.88
N LEU A 593 29.44 -22.61 14.75
CA LEU A 593 30.13 -21.32 14.74
C LEU A 593 30.79 -21.02 13.37
N SER A 594 31.35 -22.03 12.71
CA SER A 594 31.95 -21.87 11.37
C SER A 594 30.91 -21.56 10.30
N GLU A 595 29.72 -22.18 10.37
CA GLU A 595 28.62 -21.86 9.47
C GLU A 595 28.08 -20.44 9.71
N LEU A 596 27.96 -20.02 10.99
CA LEU A 596 27.56 -18.66 11.31
C LEU A 596 28.56 -17.64 10.75
N LYS A 597 29.88 -17.84 10.98
CA LYS A 597 30.93 -16.97 10.43
C LYS A 597 30.82 -16.86 8.90
N SER A 598 30.59 -17.98 8.21
CA SER A 598 30.42 -18.01 6.75
C SER A 598 29.16 -17.26 6.29
N ILE A 599 28.04 -17.44 6.97
CA ILE A 599 26.78 -16.76 6.62
C ILE A 599 26.91 -15.25 6.89
N LEU A 600 27.43 -14.85 8.04
CA LEU A 600 27.59 -13.44 8.40
C LEU A 600 28.54 -12.71 7.45
N SER A 601 29.60 -13.37 6.98
CA SER A 601 30.54 -12.80 6.00
C SER A 601 29.97 -12.69 4.57
N SER A 602 28.79 -13.25 4.29
CA SER A 602 28.15 -13.17 2.96
C SER A 602 27.43 -11.85 2.69
N THR A 603 27.37 -10.96 3.69
CA THR A 603 26.70 -9.67 3.60
C THR A 603 27.53 -8.56 4.24
N HIS A 604 27.33 -7.32 3.77
CA HIS A 604 27.86 -6.10 4.39
C HIS A 604 26.87 -5.45 5.37
N LEU A 605 25.62 -5.93 5.42
CA LEU A 605 24.62 -5.42 6.37
C LEU A 605 24.93 -5.88 7.79
N PRO A 606 24.59 -5.08 8.82
CA PRO A 606 24.60 -5.52 10.20
C PRO A 606 23.80 -6.81 10.38
N PHE A 607 24.34 -7.79 11.11
CA PHE A 607 23.70 -9.09 11.28
C PHE A 607 23.27 -9.33 12.73
N ILE A 608 22.03 -9.82 12.91
CA ILE A 608 21.39 -10.06 14.20
C ILE A 608 21.16 -11.56 14.42
N LEU A 609 21.59 -12.11 15.55
CA LEU A 609 21.26 -13.46 15.97
C LEU A 609 20.16 -13.43 17.03
N LYS A 610 18.98 -14.02 16.71
CA LYS A 610 17.81 -14.04 17.59
C LYS A 610 17.58 -15.46 18.11
N GLY A 611 17.18 -15.58 19.38
CA GLY A 611 16.91 -16.87 20.04
C GLY A 611 18.00 -17.26 21.06
N ILE A 612 18.75 -16.29 21.58
CA ILE A 612 19.82 -16.49 22.57
C ILE A 612 19.20 -16.51 23.98
N MET A 613 19.45 -17.58 24.75
CA MET A 613 18.90 -17.76 26.09
C MET A 613 19.95 -18.12 27.16
N ASN A 614 21.24 -18.03 26.83
CA ASN A 614 22.31 -18.29 27.80
C ASN A 614 23.61 -17.51 27.46
N PRO A 615 24.48 -17.25 28.42
CA PRO A 615 25.73 -16.48 28.23
C PRO A 615 26.71 -17.12 27.25
N ARG A 616 26.78 -18.46 27.17
CA ARG A 616 27.68 -19.16 26.24
C ARG A 616 27.33 -18.91 24.77
N ASP A 617 26.04 -19.00 24.41
CA ASP A 617 25.62 -18.73 23.07
C ASP A 617 25.74 -17.23 22.75
N ALA A 618 25.60 -16.36 23.75
CA ALA A 618 25.86 -14.92 23.57
C ALA A 618 27.33 -14.64 23.27
N ALA A 619 28.28 -15.28 23.96
CA ALA A 619 29.72 -15.20 23.66
C ALA A 619 30.03 -15.74 22.26
N MET A 620 29.40 -16.86 21.85
CA MET A 620 29.55 -17.41 20.50
C MET A 620 28.97 -16.49 19.43
N ALA A 621 27.91 -15.73 19.70
CA ALA A 621 27.39 -14.72 18.78
C ALA A 621 28.39 -13.58 18.55
N VAL A 622 29.07 -13.12 19.60
CA VAL A 622 30.17 -12.16 19.48
C VAL A 622 31.32 -12.74 18.65
N GLU A 623 31.73 -13.98 18.95
CA GLU A 623 32.80 -14.65 18.22
C GLU A 623 32.46 -14.90 16.74
N ALA A 624 31.17 -15.09 16.42
CA ALA A 624 30.68 -15.21 15.04
C ALA A 624 30.74 -13.89 14.27
N GLY A 625 30.91 -12.76 14.95
CA GLY A 625 30.90 -11.42 14.35
C GLY A 625 29.51 -10.82 14.20
N ALA A 626 28.52 -11.25 15.01
CA ALA A 626 27.21 -10.64 15.01
C ALA A 626 27.26 -9.21 15.56
N HIS A 627 26.46 -8.30 14.99
CA HIS A 627 26.36 -6.90 15.41
C HIS A 627 25.36 -6.70 16.54
N ALA A 628 24.39 -7.61 16.63
CA ALA A 628 23.38 -7.60 17.68
C ALA A 628 22.89 -9.03 17.99
N LEU A 629 22.42 -9.21 19.23
CA LEU A 629 21.68 -10.41 19.63
C LEU A 629 20.33 -10.06 20.20
N VAL A 630 19.37 -10.99 20.08
CA VAL A 630 18.07 -10.88 20.73
C VAL A 630 17.93 -11.99 21.77
N VAL A 631 17.82 -11.59 23.05
CA VAL A 631 17.45 -12.49 24.14
C VAL A 631 15.99 -12.88 23.93
N SER A 632 15.75 -14.13 23.53
CA SER A 632 14.44 -14.57 23.05
C SER A 632 14.29 -16.09 23.20
N ASN A 633 13.14 -16.53 23.72
CA ASN A 633 12.65 -17.91 23.64
C ASN A 633 11.52 -18.06 22.63
N HIS A 634 11.53 -17.21 21.58
CA HIS A 634 10.51 -17.15 20.53
C HIS A 634 9.10 -16.89 21.08
N GLY A 635 9.02 -16.15 22.19
CA GLY A 635 7.76 -15.91 22.90
C GLY A 635 7.13 -17.19 23.44
N GLY A 636 7.93 -18.18 23.84
CA GLY A 636 7.50 -19.46 24.36
C GLY A 636 6.92 -20.43 23.32
N ARG A 637 7.33 -20.32 22.04
CA ARG A 637 6.75 -21.12 20.93
C ARG A 637 7.65 -22.26 20.45
N VAL A 638 8.90 -22.31 20.87
CA VAL A 638 9.87 -23.32 20.43
C VAL A 638 9.81 -24.55 21.32
N LEU A 639 9.87 -24.36 22.62
CA LEU A 639 9.88 -25.43 23.61
C LEU A 639 9.05 -24.99 24.82
N ASP A 640 8.36 -25.93 25.45
CA ASP A 640 7.65 -25.68 26.72
C ASP A 640 8.62 -25.74 27.92
N GLU A 641 8.22 -25.19 29.06
CA GLU A 641 8.96 -25.17 30.33
C GLU A 641 10.35 -24.47 30.29
N MET A 642 10.56 -23.57 29.29
CA MET A 642 11.75 -22.73 29.25
C MET A 642 11.67 -21.61 30.31
N VAL A 643 12.82 -21.12 30.74
CA VAL A 643 12.96 -19.89 31.54
C VAL A 643 12.48 -18.68 30.73
N GLY A 644 12.04 -17.63 31.41
CA GLY A 644 11.69 -16.35 30.80
C GLY A 644 12.93 -15.58 30.34
N THR A 645 12.76 -14.72 29.36
CA THR A 645 13.88 -13.91 28.85
C THR A 645 14.48 -12.97 29.87
N MET A 646 13.63 -12.40 30.74
CA MET A 646 14.10 -11.58 31.86
C MET A 646 14.83 -12.39 32.97
N ASP A 647 14.66 -13.72 33.01
CA ASP A 647 15.38 -14.55 33.99
C ASP A 647 16.86 -14.69 33.65
N VAL A 648 17.25 -14.55 32.37
CA VAL A 648 18.62 -14.76 31.87
C VAL A 648 19.30 -13.48 31.38
N LEU A 649 18.57 -12.36 31.30
CA LEU A 649 19.07 -11.10 30.74
C LEU A 649 20.32 -10.61 31.44
N GLU A 650 20.32 -10.54 32.80
CA GLU A 650 21.45 -10.01 33.59
C GLU A 650 22.74 -10.82 33.36
N ASP A 651 22.62 -12.14 33.24
CA ASP A 651 23.77 -13.02 33.00
C ASP A 651 24.33 -12.85 31.59
N ILE A 652 23.46 -12.72 30.58
CA ILE A 652 23.87 -12.45 29.20
C ILE A 652 24.54 -11.08 29.10
N VAL A 653 23.92 -10.05 29.69
CA VAL A 653 24.50 -8.70 29.73
C VAL A 653 25.89 -8.70 30.38
N ARG A 654 26.08 -9.42 31.48
CA ARG A 654 27.39 -9.51 32.14
C ARG A 654 28.45 -10.12 31.23
N GLU A 655 28.10 -11.08 30.40
CA GLU A 655 29.00 -11.77 29.51
C GLU A 655 29.44 -10.93 28.31
N VAL A 656 28.51 -10.18 27.67
CA VAL A 656 28.77 -9.60 26.34
C VAL A 656 28.57 -8.08 26.23
N ARG A 657 28.32 -7.39 27.35
CA ARG A 657 28.11 -5.93 27.35
C ARG A 657 29.29 -5.18 26.77
N GLY A 658 29.00 -4.27 25.83
CA GLY A 658 30.00 -3.46 25.13
C GLY A 658 30.67 -4.16 23.96
N HIS A 659 30.35 -5.43 23.69
CA HIS A 659 30.87 -6.17 22.55
C HIS A 659 29.83 -6.35 21.43
N ILE A 660 28.52 -6.24 21.76
CA ILE A 660 27.41 -6.48 20.83
C ILE A 660 26.17 -5.74 21.36
N HIS A 661 25.30 -5.28 20.48
CA HIS A 661 24.00 -4.73 20.89
C HIS A 661 23.09 -5.82 21.46
N ILE A 662 22.43 -5.54 22.56
CA ILE A 662 21.57 -6.49 23.29
C ILE A 662 20.11 -6.05 23.18
N LEU A 663 19.33 -6.82 22.41
CA LEU A 663 17.89 -6.68 22.30
C LEU A 663 17.19 -7.77 23.12
N ILE A 664 15.93 -7.56 23.48
CA ILE A 664 15.11 -8.55 24.21
C ILE A 664 13.67 -8.58 23.70
N ASP A 665 13.07 -9.77 23.69
CA ASP A 665 11.62 -9.93 23.52
C ASP A 665 11.02 -10.82 24.61
N GLY A 666 9.72 -11.06 24.58
CA GLY A 666 9.03 -11.99 25.47
C GLY A 666 8.30 -11.32 26.64
N GLY A 667 6.98 -11.23 26.56
CA GLY A 667 6.12 -10.81 27.67
C GLY A 667 5.86 -9.31 27.80
N PHE A 668 6.59 -8.44 27.14
CA PHE A 668 6.46 -6.98 27.22
C PHE A 668 5.11 -6.46 26.74
N ARG A 669 4.47 -5.58 27.53
CA ARG A 669 3.14 -5.03 27.27
C ARG A 669 3.00 -3.53 27.58
N THR A 670 3.86 -3.00 28.46
CA THR A 670 3.77 -1.64 29.01
C THR A 670 5.09 -0.90 28.92
N GLY A 671 5.05 0.44 29.00
CA GLY A 671 6.27 1.24 29.11
C GLY A 671 7.10 0.93 30.39
N VAL A 672 6.46 0.46 31.43
CA VAL A 672 7.15 0.01 32.68
C VAL A 672 7.94 -1.28 32.40
N ASP A 673 7.41 -2.21 31.62
CA ASP A 673 8.15 -3.43 31.25
C ASP A 673 9.41 -3.08 30.46
N ILE A 674 9.28 -2.12 29.53
CA ILE A 674 10.41 -1.60 28.73
C ILE A 674 11.46 -1.00 29.65
N LEU A 675 11.07 -0.11 30.58
CA LEU A 675 11.98 0.51 31.54
C LEU A 675 12.79 -0.54 32.36
N LYS A 676 12.13 -1.63 32.77
CA LYS A 676 12.80 -2.73 33.50
C LYS A 676 13.88 -3.42 32.68
N ALA A 677 13.59 -3.70 31.40
CA ALA A 677 14.56 -4.34 30.52
C ALA A 677 15.79 -3.45 30.26
N LEU A 678 15.55 -2.16 30.00
CA LEU A 678 16.62 -1.17 29.83
C LEU A 678 17.46 -1.04 31.08
N ALA A 679 16.83 -0.98 32.24
CA ALA A 679 17.54 -0.92 33.55
C ALA A 679 18.44 -2.13 33.80
N LEU A 680 18.10 -3.30 33.27
CA LEU A 680 18.89 -4.52 33.40
C LEU A 680 19.90 -4.73 32.26
N GLY A 681 20.04 -3.75 31.37
CA GLY A 681 21.11 -3.69 30.38
C GLY A 681 20.72 -4.14 28.97
N ALA A 682 19.46 -4.38 28.69
CA ALA A 682 18.99 -4.41 27.30
C ALA A 682 19.03 -3.00 26.70
N GLU A 683 19.38 -2.87 25.42
CA GLU A 683 19.38 -1.60 24.72
C GLU A 683 18.06 -1.35 23.99
N TYR A 684 17.40 -2.42 23.55
CA TYR A 684 16.16 -2.35 22.79
C TYR A 684 15.20 -3.49 23.15
N VAL A 685 13.90 -3.24 22.96
CA VAL A 685 12.82 -4.21 23.23
C VAL A 685 12.03 -4.49 21.96
N LEU A 686 11.76 -5.77 21.67
CA LEU A 686 10.89 -6.16 20.57
C LEU A 686 9.51 -6.58 21.08
N ILE A 687 8.47 -6.07 20.42
CA ILE A 687 7.06 -6.37 20.74
C ILE A 687 6.43 -7.19 19.61
N GLY A 688 5.97 -8.39 19.95
CA GLY A 688 5.37 -9.31 18.96
C GLY A 688 3.84 -9.23 18.88
N ARG A 689 3.17 -10.10 19.66
CA ARG A 689 1.70 -10.31 19.58
C ARG A 689 0.84 -9.06 19.70
N PRO A 690 1.12 -8.09 20.57
CA PRO A 690 0.32 -6.86 20.61
C PRO A 690 0.35 -6.06 19.31
N VAL A 691 1.53 -5.98 18.67
CA VAL A 691 1.66 -5.36 17.34
C VAL A 691 0.88 -6.14 16.29
N ALA A 692 0.93 -7.48 16.30
CA ALA A 692 0.16 -8.31 15.39
C ALA A 692 -1.36 -8.14 15.60
N ILE A 693 -1.80 -8.04 16.86
CA ILE A 693 -3.21 -7.77 17.20
C ILE A 693 -3.63 -6.40 16.68
N ALA A 694 -2.79 -5.38 16.85
CA ALA A 694 -3.06 -4.04 16.34
C ALA A 694 -3.14 -4.02 14.80
N ALA A 695 -2.19 -4.66 14.12
CA ALA A 695 -2.16 -4.76 12.67
C ALA A 695 -3.43 -5.45 12.11
N VAL A 696 -3.84 -6.58 12.71
CA VAL A 696 -5.08 -7.27 12.33
C VAL A 696 -6.31 -6.44 12.68
N GLY A 697 -6.32 -5.75 13.81
CA GLY A 697 -7.46 -4.97 14.29
C GLY A 697 -7.81 -3.82 13.37
N MET A 698 -6.87 -2.89 13.18
CA MET A 698 -7.12 -1.63 12.45
C MET A 698 -5.86 -1.13 11.70
N GLY A 699 -5.02 -2.04 11.17
CA GLY A 699 -3.93 -1.72 10.24
C GLY A 699 -2.80 -0.89 10.84
N SER A 700 -2.12 -0.12 9.99
CA SER A 700 -0.94 0.69 10.36
C SER A 700 -1.22 1.74 11.41
N GLU A 701 -2.39 2.37 11.37
CA GLU A 701 -2.79 3.39 12.35
C GLU A 701 -2.88 2.82 13.77
N ALA A 702 -3.40 1.59 13.91
CA ALA A 702 -3.46 0.90 15.20
C ALA A 702 -2.08 0.48 15.70
N VAL A 703 -1.19 0.04 14.82
CA VAL A 703 0.20 -0.27 15.17
C VAL A 703 0.92 0.99 15.68
N ALA A 704 0.81 2.10 14.94
CA ALA A 704 1.39 3.38 15.35
C ALA A 704 0.82 3.88 16.69
N TYR A 705 -0.50 3.79 16.85
CA TYR A 705 -1.18 4.18 18.10
C TYR A 705 -0.66 3.37 19.29
N TYR A 706 -0.59 2.04 19.16
CA TYR A 706 -0.08 1.16 20.24
C TYR A 706 1.36 1.51 20.60
N LEU A 707 2.25 1.67 19.63
CA LEU A 707 3.65 1.99 19.86
C LEU A 707 3.84 3.37 20.51
N LYS A 708 3.08 4.39 20.07
CA LYS A 708 3.08 5.72 20.70
C LYS A 708 2.54 5.69 22.14
N THR A 709 1.56 4.81 22.41
CA THR A 709 1.07 4.59 23.79
C THR A 709 2.19 4.03 24.68
N LEU A 710 2.95 3.04 24.20
CA LEU A 710 4.10 2.50 24.94
C LEU A 710 5.18 3.56 25.17
N GLN A 711 5.45 4.42 24.19
CA GLN A 711 6.40 5.53 24.36
C GLN A 711 5.92 6.52 25.42
N ALA A 712 4.64 6.88 25.41
CA ALA A 712 4.07 7.76 26.41
C ALA A 712 4.12 7.15 27.85
N GLU A 713 3.88 5.84 27.97
CA GLU A 713 4.02 5.12 29.24
C GLU A 713 5.47 5.06 29.71
N LEU A 714 6.43 4.82 28.80
CA LEU A 714 7.86 4.85 29.11
C LEU A 714 8.28 6.24 29.62
N LYS A 715 7.86 7.32 28.96
CA LYS A 715 8.12 8.70 29.41
C LYS A 715 7.58 8.94 30.82
N LYS A 716 6.36 8.48 31.15
CA LYS A 716 5.78 8.58 32.49
C LYS A 716 6.62 7.82 33.52
N ALA A 717 7.11 6.62 33.18
CA ALA A 717 7.95 5.82 34.06
C ALA A 717 9.32 6.48 34.24
N MET A 718 9.93 7.07 33.21
CA MET A 718 11.19 7.83 33.32
C MET A 718 11.04 9.08 34.19
N ILE A 719 9.93 9.81 34.12
CA ILE A 719 9.64 10.93 35.04
C ILE A 719 9.61 10.43 36.45
N LEU A 720 8.91 9.34 36.75
CA LEU A 720 8.81 8.81 38.13
C LEU A 720 10.11 8.20 38.66
N THR A 721 11.11 7.98 37.83
CA THR A 721 12.44 7.47 38.22
C THR A 721 13.54 8.51 38.07
N GLY A 722 13.21 9.74 37.60
CA GLY A 722 14.17 10.84 37.45
C GLY A 722 15.19 10.63 36.34
N CYS A 723 14.83 9.86 35.29
CA CYS A 723 15.67 9.60 34.12
C CYS A 723 15.34 10.63 33.02
N ALA A 724 16.28 11.50 32.67
CA ALA A 724 16.10 12.51 31.63
C ALA A 724 16.26 11.93 30.22
N THR A 725 17.10 10.92 30.06
CA THR A 725 17.41 10.21 28.81
C THR A 725 17.36 8.70 29.02
N ILE A 726 17.38 7.94 27.92
CA ILE A 726 17.50 6.46 27.99
C ILE A 726 18.78 6.01 28.69
N ASN A 727 19.88 6.79 28.56
CA ASN A 727 21.17 6.46 29.18
C ASN A 727 21.17 6.61 30.70
N ASP A 728 20.22 7.36 31.28
CA ASP A 728 20.07 7.50 32.74
C ASP A 728 19.35 6.31 33.37
N ILE A 729 18.82 5.38 32.55
CA ILE A 729 18.11 4.20 33.02
C ILE A 729 19.15 3.16 33.45
N THR A 730 19.33 3.00 34.75
CA THR A 730 20.32 2.09 35.37
C THR A 730 19.65 1.12 36.34
N SER A 731 20.37 0.08 36.80
CA SER A 731 19.79 -1.00 37.58
C SER A 731 19.32 -0.56 39.02
N ASP A 732 19.70 0.61 39.50
CA ASP A 732 19.26 1.16 40.78
C ASP A 732 17.77 1.57 40.79
N ILE A 733 17.17 1.81 39.61
CA ILE A 733 15.74 2.12 39.50
C ILE A 733 14.85 0.88 39.57
N VAL A 734 15.42 -0.34 39.57
CA VAL A 734 14.67 -1.58 39.70
C VAL A 734 15.12 -2.40 40.91
N ARG A 735 14.19 -3.11 41.52
CA ARG A 735 14.45 -4.01 42.63
C ARG A 735 13.92 -5.40 42.31
N LYS A 736 14.79 -6.41 42.37
CA LYS A 736 14.38 -7.81 42.27
C LYS A 736 13.72 -8.23 43.58
N ILE A 737 12.50 -8.73 43.50
CA ILE A 737 11.77 -9.27 44.67
C ILE A 737 11.80 -10.78 44.54
N HIS A 738 12.45 -11.42 45.47
CA HIS A 738 12.34 -12.87 45.63
C HIS A 738 11.00 -13.16 46.29
N HIS A 739 10.12 -13.86 45.66
CA HIS A 739 8.95 -14.45 46.29
C HIS A 739 9.49 -15.53 47.27
N ASN A 740 9.81 -15.16 48.48
CA ASN A 740 9.85 -16.11 49.58
C ASN A 740 8.43 -16.69 49.70
N SER A 741 8.32 -18.01 49.63
CA SER A 741 7.11 -18.74 49.94
C SER A 741 6.48 -18.13 51.19
N TYR A 742 5.24 -17.64 51.08
CA TYR A 742 4.40 -17.36 52.24
C TYR A 742 4.26 -18.69 53.01
N GLN A 743 5.01 -18.86 54.10
CA GLN A 743 4.61 -19.80 55.12
C GLN A 743 3.41 -19.16 55.82
N PRO A 744 2.24 -19.82 55.86
CA PRO A 744 1.14 -19.36 56.68
C PRO A 744 1.65 -19.28 58.13
N LEU A 745 1.51 -18.13 58.77
CA LEU A 745 1.64 -18.05 60.21
C LEU A 745 0.60 -19.01 60.80
N GLU A 746 1.06 -20.13 61.36
CA GLU A 746 0.25 -20.93 62.29
C GLU A 746 -0.07 -20.02 63.46
N ILE A 747 -1.31 -19.53 63.51
CA ILE A 747 -1.87 -18.91 64.70
C ILE A 747 -2.07 -20.05 65.72
N ARG A 748 -1.19 -20.10 66.73
CA ARG A 748 -1.42 -20.90 67.92
C ARG A 748 -2.46 -20.25 68.83
#